data_1bd75186659db2af183954d8e379b416
#
_entry.id   1bd75186659db2af183954d8e379b416
#
_cell.length_a   1.000
_cell.length_b   1.000
_cell.length_c   1.000
_cell.angle_alpha   90.00
_cell.angle_beta   90.00
_cell.angle_gamma   90.00
#
_symmetry.space_group_name_H-M   'P 1'
#
loop_
_entity.id
_entity.type
_entity.pdbx_description
1 polymer ?
#
loop_
_entity_poly.entity_id
_entity_poly.type
_entity_poly.pdbx_seq_one_letter_code
_entity_poly.pdbx_strand_id
1 'polypeptide(L)'
;MKKILDNLEDLSVESSFNLLTDFLKRVGAGIVIGIVMTILFGWVSHNVPFMKDLLDRYEYVSYDSRMRYKVGDISGEMAIDDVVIIDIETSSVAPTEEGGLGRYFNWPHAYHGQLINTVSSGNPKGILFDMIVDPENTFNYDLVNALQSENKPKNQALDDVTQQFLISNNPSLFVEATYNTQKAYHGLEFGYADTMNFLYPMDSEPEGYFYENHIIKGVSEEAKKRLPPGERFNNTHVDLLSGSVGAGSVTFLVDEDGVIRRAPTAIYFEGADHVYPSLVMSGAIDFLGIKKDGGFDYDFENNVLNLIDTTDTIVRSIPIDDKGRMYVNFYGGFQTFTYIPYMYAMDPEMLDPTYWENKVGIVGASLAGLSDFRNTPVAEAFVGVEIHANVMYSVLKNEFVKLKSQSEKFKTILLLSIVMGIFISFPKKPLYALPIPIIGIVSWIIFTRVQFGGSLIMWDVTRTILSMIGTFVGIFMYNYFGAEKDKRFLKNTFSTYISPELIDQMYEAKEQPSLGGEEGYHTAFFTDIQSFSAFSEKLTANDLVELLNDYLTEMTDILLDNKGTLDKYIGDAIVAFYGAPAPVDEHEYWACLTAVKMQDRLAELREKWQAEGDRWPEIVHNMQNRIGINTGSLVTGNMGSTMRMNYTMMGDTVNLAARLEASAKQYGIYIQVAEETYNACKDKFIWRDLDLSLIHISEPTRPERIGGAGVWVE
;
A
#
# COMPACT_ATOMS: atom_id res chain seq x y z
N MET A 1 6.01 -41.92 17.99
CA MET A 1 4.76 -41.74 18.74
C MET A 1 4.99 -41.79 20.26
N LYS A 2 5.74 -42.80 20.81
CA LYS A 2 6.09 -42.84 22.23
C LYS A 2 6.98 -41.63 22.65
N LYS A 3 7.99 -41.23 21.87
CA LYS A 3 8.83 -40.04 22.09
C LYS A 3 8.08 -38.69 22.01
N ILE A 4 6.92 -38.65 21.36
CA ILE A 4 6.06 -37.45 21.29
C ILE A 4 5.14 -37.41 22.52
N LEU A 5 4.69 -38.56 23.02
CA LEU A 5 3.88 -38.67 24.23
C LEU A 5 4.72 -38.39 25.48
N ASP A 6 5.96 -38.90 25.55
CA ASP A 6 6.86 -38.65 26.69
C ASP A 6 7.26 -37.14 26.77
N ASN A 7 7.30 -36.40 25.64
CA ASN A 7 7.48 -34.95 25.66
C ASN A 7 6.24 -34.11 25.98
N LEU A 8 5.06 -34.74 26.05
CA LEU A 8 3.80 -34.06 26.42
C LEU A 8 3.51 -34.20 27.90
N GLU A 9 4.04 -35.21 28.57
CA GLU A 9 3.84 -35.41 30.02
C GLU A 9 4.76 -34.53 30.88
N ASP A 10 5.88 -34.01 30.32
CA ASP A 10 6.82 -33.13 31.07
C ASP A 10 6.47 -31.63 30.97
N LEU A 11 5.42 -31.26 30.27
CA LEU A 11 4.92 -29.89 30.28
C LEU A 11 4.12 -29.67 31.59
N SER A 12 4.76 -29.04 32.56
CA SER A 12 4.06 -28.57 33.76
C SER A 12 2.83 -27.73 33.37
N VAL A 13 1.74 -27.82 34.07
CA VAL A 13 0.50 -27.04 33.83
C VAL A 13 0.82 -25.55 33.71
N GLU A 14 1.84 -25.07 34.42
CA GLU A 14 2.32 -23.70 34.44
C GLU A 14 3.03 -23.30 33.12
N SER A 15 3.79 -24.19 32.49
CA SER A 15 4.42 -23.94 31.19
C SER A 15 3.40 -23.91 30.05
N SER A 16 2.37 -24.75 30.13
CA SER A 16 1.25 -24.79 29.18
C SER A 16 0.37 -23.52 29.29
N PHE A 17 0.14 -23.03 30.50
CA PHE A 17 -0.58 -21.78 30.75
C PHE A 17 0.18 -20.55 30.22
N ASN A 18 1.49 -20.50 30.44
CA ASN A 18 2.34 -19.42 29.93
C ASN A 18 2.39 -19.41 28.40
N LEU A 19 2.47 -20.56 27.75
CA LEU A 19 2.39 -20.67 26.28
C LEU A 19 1.05 -20.20 25.72
N LEU A 20 -0.03 -20.51 26.38
CA LEU A 20 -1.39 -20.07 25.99
C LEU A 20 -1.54 -18.55 26.16
N THR A 21 -1.07 -17.99 27.25
CA THR A 21 -1.12 -16.53 27.49
C THR A 21 -0.30 -15.75 26.49
N ASP A 22 0.89 -16.21 26.12
CA ASP A 22 1.72 -15.59 25.09
C ASP A 22 1.09 -15.69 23.69
N PHE A 23 0.46 -16.81 23.39
CA PHE A 23 -0.30 -16.98 22.17
C PHE A 23 -1.48 -16.00 22.10
N LEU A 24 -2.26 -15.89 23.16
CA LEU A 24 -3.40 -14.97 23.24
C LEU A 24 -2.97 -13.50 23.13
N LYS A 25 -1.85 -13.12 23.75
CA LYS A 25 -1.27 -11.76 23.60
C LYS A 25 -0.89 -11.46 22.15
N ARG A 26 -0.24 -12.39 21.44
CA ARG A 26 0.14 -12.22 20.03
C ARG A 26 -1.08 -12.12 19.13
N VAL A 27 -2.09 -12.99 19.31
CA VAL A 27 -3.35 -12.92 18.57
C VAL A 27 -4.07 -11.61 18.86
N GLY A 28 -4.13 -11.19 20.14
CA GLY A 28 -4.70 -9.90 20.51
C GLY A 28 -4.00 -8.71 19.84
N ALA A 29 -2.65 -8.71 19.81
CA ALA A 29 -1.88 -7.70 19.09
C ALA A 29 -2.18 -7.73 17.58
N GLY A 30 -2.29 -8.92 16.98
CA GLY A 30 -2.65 -9.09 15.56
C GLY A 30 -4.02 -8.51 15.23
N ILE A 31 -5.02 -8.73 16.07
CA ILE A 31 -6.37 -8.18 15.93
C ILE A 31 -6.33 -6.64 16.02
N VAL A 32 -5.66 -6.11 17.04
CA VAL A 32 -5.55 -4.65 17.24
C VAL A 32 -4.85 -3.99 16.04
N ILE A 33 -3.75 -4.55 15.57
CA ILE A 33 -3.03 -4.06 14.38
C ILE A 33 -3.93 -4.12 13.15
N GLY A 34 -4.67 -5.22 12.95
CA GLY A 34 -5.63 -5.35 11.84
C GLY A 34 -6.71 -4.27 11.88
N ILE A 35 -7.25 -3.96 13.06
CA ILE A 35 -8.21 -2.86 13.25
C ILE A 35 -7.58 -1.50 12.91
N VAL A 36 -6.37 -1.22 13.40
CA VAL A 36 -5.65 0.03 13.12
C VAL A 36 -5.40 0.20 11.62
N MET A 37 -4.97 -0.86 10.92
CA MET A 37 -4.75 -0.81 9.48
C MET A 37 -6.05 -0.65 8.70
N THR A 38 -7.15 -1.24 9.19
CA THR A 38 -8.48 -1.00 8.61
C THR A 38 -8.93 0.44 8.78
N ILE A 39 -8.73 1.05 9.94
CA ILE A 39 -9.03 2.48 10.13
C ILE A 39 -8.18 3.33 9.20
N LEU A 40 -6.89 3.03 9.06
CA LEU A 40 -5.98 3.77 8.19
C LEU A 40 -6.39 3.66 6.71
N PHE A 41 -6.55 2.45 6.18
CA PHE A 41 -6.80 2.22 4.76
C PHE A 41 -8.29 2.19 4.39
N GLY A 42 -9.18 1.86 5.32
CA GLY A 42 -10.63 1.82 5.07
C GLY A 42 -11.35 3.14 5.35
N TRP A 43 -10.89 3.93 6.32
CA TRP A 43 -11.56 5.17 6.71
C TRP A 43 -10.71 6.42 6.48
N VAL A 44 -9.47 6.49 7.01
CA VAL A 44 -8.63 7.68 6.86
C VAL A 44 -8.30 7.93 5.39
N SER A 45 -7.93 6.89 4.64
CA SER A 45 -7.59 7.02 3.22
C SER A 45 -8.76 7.49 2.36
N HIS A 46 -10.00 7.28 2.79
CA HIS A 46 -11.18 7.74 2.08
C HIS A 46 -11.52 9.19 2.37
N ASN A 47 -11.18 9.69 3.57
CA ASN A 47 -11.50 11.04 4.04
C ASN A 47 -10.37 12.05 3.84
N VAL A 48 -9.16 11.60 3.52
CA VAL A 48 -8.01 12.47 3.22
C VAL A 48 -7.87 12.56 1.70
N PRO A 49 -8.12 13.73 1.07
CA PRO A 49 -8.21 13.88 -0.39
C PRO A 49 -6.99 13.31 -1.12
N PHE A 50 -5.77 13.68 -0.73
CA PHE A 50 -4.55 13.17 -1.36
C PHE A 50 -4.44 11.63 -1.31
N MET A 51 -4.82 11.00 -0.20
CA MET A 51 -4.79 9.53 -0.08
C MET A 51 -5.90 8.89 -0.91
N LYS A 52 -7.07 9.53 -0.94
CA LYS A 52 -8.22 9.09 -1.74
C LYS A 52 -7.82 9.06 -3.21
N ASP A 53 -7.36 10.17 -3.75
CA ASP A 53 -7.01 10.31 -5.17
C ASP A 53 -5.90 9.33 -5.57
N LEU A 54 -4.87 9.19 -4.72
CA LEU A 54 -3.78 8.24 -4.97
C LEU A 54 -4.28 6.79 -5.02
N LEU A 55 -5.11 6.36 -4.07
CA LEU A 55 -5.57 4.98 -4.00
C LEU A 55 -6.66 4.68 -5.02
N ASP A 56 -7.48 5.67 -5.38
CA ASP A 56 -8.48 5.53 -6.43
C ASP A 56 -7.83 5.29 -7.80
N ARG A 57 -6.69 5.93 -8.11
CA ARG A 57 -5.92 5.64 -9.33
C ARG A 57 -5.48 4.17 -9.42
N TYR A 58 -4.98 3.60 -8.32
CA TYR A 58 -4.64 2.16 -8.31
C TYR A 58 -5.90 1.28 -8.40
N GLU A 59 -7.02 1.71 -7.83
CA GLU A 59 -8.28 0.98 -7.98
C GLU A 59 -8.80 1.03 -9.41
N TYR A 60 -8.60 2.12 -10.15
CA TYR A 60 -8.90 2.20 -11.59
C TYR A 60 -8.09 1.19 -12.40
N VAL A 61 -6.78 1.08 -12.15
CA VAL A 61 -5.94 0.05 -12.80
C VAL A 61 -6.44 -1.37 -12.48
N SER A 62 -6.85 -1.59 -11.23
CA SER A 62 -7.46 -2.88 -10.82
C SER A 62 -8.78 -3.14 -11.52
N TYR A 63 -9.64 -2.12 -11.67
CA TYR A 63 -10.90 -2.20 -12.40
C TYR A 63 -10.67 -2.56 -13.87
N ASP A 64 -9.77 -1.85 -14.55
CA ASP A 64 -9.44 -2.09 -15.95
C ASP A 64 -8.94 -3.51 -16.19
N SER A 65 -8.08 -4.01 -15.29
CA SER A 65 -7.61 -5.40 -15.33
C SER A 65 -8.74 -6.42 -15.19
N ARG A 66 -9.72 -6.14 -14.30
CA ARG A 66 -10.90 -7.00 -14.11
C ARG A 66 -11.85 -6.94 -15.31
N MET A 67 -12.02 -5.76 -15.90
CA MET A 67 -12.85 -5.57 -17.09
C MET A 67 -12.23 -6.31 -18.28
N ARG A 68 -10.94 -6.15 -18.55
CA ARG A 68 -10.22 -6.91 -19.57
C ARG A 68 -10.32 -8.42 -19.37
N TYR A 69 -10.19 -8.88 -18.12
CA TYR A 69 -10.36 -10.30 -17.79
C TYR A 69 -11.78 -10.80 -18.07
N LYS A 70 -12.81 -10.00 -17.74
CA LYS A 70 -14.21 -10.33 -18.01
C LYS A 70 -14.50 -10.43 -19.51
N VAL A 71 -13.99 -9.45 -20.27
CA VAL A 71 -14.20 -9.38 -21.72
C VAL A 71 -13.45 -10.48 -22.45
N GLY A 72 -12.24 -10.86 -21.95
CA GLY A 72 -11.39 -11.87 -22.60
C GLY A 72 -11.00 -11.45 -24.03
N ASP A 73 -10.56 -12.43 -24.81
CA ASP A 73 -10.26 -12.26 -26.24
C ASP A 73 -11.52 -12.45 -27.13
N ILE A 74 -12.69 -12.01 -26.63
CA ILE A 74 -13.92 -12.07 -27.43
C ILE A 74 -13.83 -10.95 -28.48
N SER A 75 -13.14 -11.24 -29.55
CA SER A 75 -13.17 -10.46 -30.78
C SER A 75 -14.01 -11.23 -31.82
N GLY A 76 -15.22 -10.74 -32.10
CA GLY A 76 -15.95 -11.04 -33.34
C GLY A 76 -16.74 -12.33 -33.43
N GLU A 77 -16.79 -13.23 -32.43
CA GLU A 77 -17.49 -14.51 -32.59
C GLU A 77 -19.01 -14.49 -32.31
N MET A 78 -19.52 -13.51 -31.59
CA MET A 78 -20.96 -13.30 -31.43
C MET A 78 -21.28 -11.81 -31.36
N ALA A 79 -21.61 -11.20 -32.49
CA ALA A 79 -22.08 -9.83 -32.51
C ALA A 79 -23.43 -9.70 -31.77
N ILE A 80 -23.50 -8.75 -30.82
CA ILE A 80 -24.76 -8.40 -30.17
C ILE A 80 -25.63 -7.68 -31.19
N ASP A 81 -26.88 -8.14 -31.35
CA ASP A 81 -27.78 -7.73 -32.43
C ASP A 81 -29.06 -7.06 -31.91
N ASP A 82 -29.27 -6.94 -30.61
CA ASP A 82 -30.39 -6.14 -30.05
C ASP A 82 -30.18 -4.62 -30.17
N VAL A 83 -28.90 -4.22 -30.19
CA VAL A 83 -28.42 -2.86 -30.42
C VAL A 83 -27.46 -2.92 -31.59
N VAL A 84 -27.77 -2.16 -32.64
CA VAL A 84 -27.05 -2.21 -33.94
C VAL A 84 -26.43 -0.84 -34.20
N ILE A 85 -25.17 -0.82 -34.58
CA ILE A 85 -24.50 0.41 -34.98
C ILE A 85 -24.68 0.61 -36.48
N ILE A 86 -25.32 1.73 -36.85
CA ILE A 86 -25.44 2.20 -38.23
C ILE A 86 -24.20 3.05 -38.50
N ASP A 87 -23.24 2.45 -39.19
CA ASP A 87 -21.88 2.92 -39.21
C ASP A 87 -21.56 3.78 -40.45
N ILE A 88 -21.09 4.99 -40.17
CA ILE A 88 -20.48 5.84 -41.19
C ILE A 88 -19.01 5.41 -41.30
N GLU A 89 -18.78 4.42 -42.15
CA GLU A 89 -17.47 3.76 -42.34
C GLU A 89 -16.91 4.04 -43.76
N THR A 90 -15.77 3.45 -44.10
CA THR A 90 -15.00 3.74 -45.32
C THR A 90 -15.81 3.49 -46.61
N SER A 91 -16.63 2.45 -46.67
CA SER A 91 -17.37 2.15 -47.90
C SER A 91 -18.54 3.14 -48.10
N SER A 92 -19.16 3.56 -47.01
CA SER A 92 -20.24 4.57 -47.07
C SER A 92 -19.78 5.93 -47.57
N VAL A 93 -18.52 6.33 -47.23
CA VAL A 93 -17.93 7.62 -47.68
C VAL A 93 -17.12 7.52 -48.97
N ALA A 94 -16.99 6.33 -49.56
CA ALA A 94 -16.32 6.14 -50.83
C ALA A 94 -16.96 6.99 -51.94
N PRO A 95 -16.21 7.32 -52.99
CA PRO A 95 -16.76 8.04 -54.15
C PRO A 95 -17.98 7.34 -54.72
N THR A 96 -18.94 8.12 -55.21
CA THR A 96 -20.18 7.57 -55.82
C THR A 96 -19.89 6.67 -57.03
N GLU A 97 -18.79 6.93 -57.72
CA GLU A 97 -18.29 6.11 -58.85
C GLU A 97 -17.83 4.70 -58.37
N GLU A 98 -17.48 4.59 -57.10
CA GLU A 98 -17.05 3.32 -56.46
C GLU A 98 -18.23 2.67 -55.68
N GLY A 99 -19.42 3.22 -55.79
CA GLY A 99 -20.62 2.70 -55.12
C GLY A 99 -20.89 3.26 -53.72
N GLY A 100 -20.09 4.22 -53.24
CA GLY A 100 -20.33 4.93 -51.95
C GLY A 100 -21.24 6.13 -52.10
N LEU A 101 -21.47 6.83 -50.98
CA LEU A 101 -22.29 8.03 -50.93
C LEU A 101 -21.49 9.36 -51.11
N GLY A 102 -20.19 9.25 -51.28
CA GLY A 102 -19.25 10.37 -51.33
C GLY A 102 -18.85 10.89 -49.95
N ARG A 103 -18.14 12.01 -49.91
CA ARG A 103 -17.62 12.59 -48.65
C ARG A 103 -18.76 12.96 -47.71
N TYR A 104 -18.70 12.53 -46.48
CA TYR A 104 -19.73 12.70 -45.45
C TYR A 104 -20.26 14.13 -45.34
N PHE A 105 -19.39 15.14 -45.27
CA PHE A 105 -19.79 16.56 -45.16
C PHE A 105 -20.54 17.10 -46.39
N ASN A 106 -20.58 16.35 -47.47
CA ASN A 106 -21.33 16.70 -48.67
C ASN A 106 -22.61 15.88 -48.83
N TRP A 107 -22.97 15.07 -47.86
CA TRP A 107 -24.16 14.25 -47.96
C TRP A 107 -25.39 15.09 -47.96
N PRO A 108 -26.31 14.87 -48.93
CA PRO A 108 -27.61 15.50 -48.91
C PRO A 108 -28.41 15.09 -47.66
N HIS A 109 -29.12 16.03 -47.06
CA HIS A 109 -30.02 15.73 -45.93
C HIS A 109 -31.08 14.68 -46.23
N ALA A 110 -31.44 14.50 -47.50
CA ALA A 110 -32.31 13.44 -47.98
C ALA A 110 -31.80 12.03 -47.58
N TYR A 111 -30.48 11.80 -47.47
CA TYR A 111 -29.95 10.52 -47.06
C TYR A 111 -30.32 10.19 -45.61
N HIS A 112 -30.23 11.16 -44.69
CA HIS A 112 -30.67 10.97 -43.33
C HIS A 112 -32.16 10.73 -43.21
N GLY A 113 -32.98 11.46 -44.03
CA GLY A 113 -34.41 11.22 -44.12
C GLY A 113 -34.77 9.85 -44.67
N GLN A 114 -34.06 9.40 -45.71
CA GLN A 114 -34.21 8.07 -46.28
C GLN A 114 -33.84 6.98 -45.27
N LEU A 115 -32.70 7.13 -44.57
CA LEU A 115 -32.30 6.20 -43.51
C LEU A 115 -33.40 6.05 -42.46
N ILE A 116 -33.91 7.18 -41.92
CA ILE A 116 -34.95 7.14 -40.90
C ILE A 116 -36.21 6.42 -41.43
N ASN A 117 -36.64 6.72 -42.64
CA ASN A 117 -37.82 6.12 -43.23
C ASN A 117 -37.66 4.61 -43.45
N THR A 118 -36.50 4.18 -44.01
CA THR A 118 -36.20 2.76 -44.28
C THR A 118 -36.13 1.97 -42.99
N VAL A 119 -35.29 2.41 -42.03
CA VAL A 119 -35.14 1.73 -40.75
C VAL A 119 -36.43 1.71 -39.95
N SER A 120 -37.19 2.84 -39.95
CA SER A 120 -38.47 2.93 -39.21
C SER A 120 -39.55 2.02 -39.80
N SER A 121 -39.53 1.73 -41.11
CA SER A 121 -40.48 0.81 -41.73
C SER A 121 -40.37 -0.62 -41.19
N GLY A 122 -39.19 -0.99 -40.64
CA GLY A 122 -38.97 -2.25 -39.95
C GLY A 122 -39.37 -2.27 -38.48
N ASN A 123 -40.02 -1.21 -37.99
CA ASN A 123 -40.48 -1.07 -36.60
C ASN A 123 -39.41 -1.25 -35.52
N PRO A 124 -38.27 -0.53 -35.57
CA PRO A 124 -37.28 -0.51 -34.49
C PRO A 124 -37.89 0.05 -33.21
N LYS A 125 -37.22 -0.17 -32.07
CA LYS A 125 -37.51 0.58 -30.83
C LYS A 125 -37.22 2.07 -31.01
N GLY A 126 -36.08 2.38 -31.63
CA GLY A 126 -35.69 3.75 -31.95
C GLY A 126 -34.37 3.81 -32.71
N ILE A 127 -34.08 5.01 -33.24
CA ILE A 127 -32.87 5.35 -33.97
C ILE A 127 -32.20 6.52 -33.23
N LEU A 128 -31.07 6.29 -32.59
CA LEU A 128 -30.32 7.29 -31.83
C LEU A 128 -29.20 7.85 -32.69
N PHE A 129 -29.11 9.16 -32.82
CA PHE A 129 -28.07 9.84 -33.59
C PHE A 129 -26.99 10.33 -32.63
N ASP A 130 -25.84 9.62 -32.60
CA ASP A 130 -24.63 10.02 -31.90
C ASP A 130 -23.85 11.04 -32.75
N MET A 131 -24.52 12.11 -33.08
CA MET A 131 -23.97 13.22 -33.84
C MET A 131 -24.79 14.49 -33.61
N ILE A 132 -24.14 15.64 -33.82
CA ILE A 132 -24.77 16.95 -33.79
C ILE A 132 -24.97 17.43 -35.23
N VAL A 133 -26.16 17.81 -35.58
CA VAL A 133 -26.50 18.44 -36.87
C VAL A 133 -26.47 19.94 -36.69
N ASP A 134 -25.40 20.58 -37.18
CA ASP A 134 -25.11 22.01 -36.98
C ASP A 134 -26.31 22.89 -37.36
N PRO A 135 -26.83 23.72 -36.43
CA PRO A 135 -27.99 24.58 -36.69
C PRO A 135 -27.71 25.71 -37.68
N GLU A 136 -26.46 26.19 -37.81
CA GLU A 136 -26.19 27.39 -38.61
C GLU A 136 -25.87 27.11 -40.09
N ASN A 137 -25.22 25.98 -40.39
CA ASN A 137 -24.68 25.71 -41.74
C ASN A 137 -25.39 24.55 -42.47
N THR A 138 -26.25 23.80 -41.81
CA THR A 138 -26.74 22.51 -42.31
C THR A 138 -28.03 22.67 -43.11
N PHE A 139 -28.92 23.59 -42.72
CA PHE A 139 -30.19 23.82 -43.37
C PHE A 139 -30.25 25.17 -44.06
N ASN A 140 -30.07 25.18 -45.39
CA ASN A 140 -30.14 26.41 -46.18
C ASN A 140 -31.50 26.53 -46.86
N TYR A 141 -32.57 26.79 -46.07
CA TYR A 141 -33.92 26.99 -46.57
C TYR A 141 -34.03 28.16 -47.55
N ASP A 142 -33.24 29.23 -47.35
CA ASP A 142 -33.27 30.39 -48.23
C ASP A 142 -32.76 30.05 -49.61
N LEU A 143 -31.71 29.24 -49.74
CA LEU A 143 -31.20 28.75 -51.00
C LEU A 143 -32.20 27.84 -51.69
N VAL A 144 -32.82 26.93 -50.98
CA VAL A 144 -33.89 26.02 -51.47
C VAL A 144 -35.06 26.85 -51.98
N ASN A 145 -35.54 27.79 -51.16
CA ASN A 145 -36.64 28.67 -51.53
C ASN A 145 -36.30 29.56 -52.73
N ALA A 146 -35.11 30.10 -52.80
CA ALA A 146 -34.64 30.89 -53.94
C ALA A 146 -34.60 30.06 -55.24
N LEU A 147 -34.14 28.82 -55.17
CA LEU A 147 -34.09 27.91 -56.32
C LEU A 147 -35.46 27.41 -56.76
N GLN A 148 -36.43 27.35 -55.85
CA GLN A 148 -37.82 27.01 -56.16
C GLN A 148 -38.64 28.17 -56.66
N SER A 149 -38.16 29.41 -56.59
CA SER A 149 -38.91 30.61 -57.00
C SER A 149 -39.17 30.64 -58.50
N GLU A 150 -40.25 31.37 -58.94
CA GLU A 150 -40.62 31.47 -60.32
C GLU A 150 -39.60 32.22 -61.23
N ASN A 151 -38.58 32.87 -60.70
CA ASN A 151 -37.59 33.66 -61.39
C ASN A 151 -36.31 32.90 -61.81
N LYS A 152 -36.31 31.58 -61.86
CA LYS A 152 -35.14 30.77 -62.25
C LYS A 152 -34.87 30.82 -63.78
N PRO A 153 -33.64 30.66 -64.20
CA PRO A 153 -33.30 30.65 -65.63
C PRO A 153 -33.99 29.48 -66.38
N LYS A 154 -34.58 29.77 -67.51
CA LYS A 154 -35.31 28.79 -68.36
C LYS A 154 -34.32 28.00 -69.25
N ASN A 155 -33.48 27.17 -68.66
CA ASN A 155 -32.65 26.24 -69.42
C ASN A 155 -32.97 24.83 -68.89
N GLN A 156 -33.52 23.94 -69.78
CA GLN A 156 -34.04 22.63 -69.36
C GLN A 156 -32.97 21.74 -68.70
N ALA A 157 -31.72 21.74 -69.18
CA ALA A 157 -30.64 20.99 -68.54
C ALA A 157 -30.27 21.53 -67.14
N LEU A 158 -30.32 22.87 -66.97
CA LEU A 158 -30.08 23.49 -65.66
C LEU A 158 -31.28 23.28 -64.75
N ASP A 159 -32.49 23.20 -65.28
CA ASP A 159 -33.71 22.91 -64.56
C ASP A 159 -33.69 21.49 -63.99
N ASP A 160 -33.29 20.50 -64.82
CA ASP A 160 -33.15 19.10 -64.37
C ASP A 160 -32.12 18.94 -63.29
N VAL A 161 -30.94 19.56 -63.41
CA VAL A 161 -29.88 19.59 -62.40
C VAL A 161 -30.34 20.28 -61.10
N THR A 162 -31.07 21.44 -61.29
CA THR A 162 -31.63 22.18 -60.14
C THR A 162 -32.69 21.39 -59.42
N GLN A 163 -33.58 20.70 -60.13
CA GLN A 163 -34.60 19.83 -59.53
C GLN A 163 -33.95 18.67 -58.75
N GLN A 164 -32.95 18.01 -59.35
CA GLN A 164 -32.23 16.93 -58.67
C GLN A 164 -31.51 17.43 -57.42
N PHE A 165 -30.89 18.62 -57.53
CA PHE A 165 -30.24 19.26 -56.36
C PHE A 165 -31.25 19.59 -55.27
N LEU A 166 -32.40 20.15 -55.60
CA LEU A 166 -33.47 20.49 -54.68
C LEU A 166 -34.04 19.25 -53.98
N ILE A 167 -34.25 18.17 -54.71
CA ILE A 167 -34.75 16.92 -54.12
C ILE A 167 -33.71 16.35 -53.13
N SER A 168 -32.46 16.28 -53.53
CA SER A 168 -31.44 15.65 -52.69
C SER A 168 -31.02 16.50 -51.49
N ASN A 169 -31.03 17.84 -51.62
CA ASN A 169 -30.57 18.75 -50.55
C ASN A 169 -31.71 19.44 -49.79
N ASN A 170 -32.93 18.97 -49.93
CA ASN A 170 -34.07 19.53 -49.18
C ASN A 170 -34.01 19.13 -47.72
N PRO A 171 -33.76 20.08 -46.78
CA PRO A 171 -33.72 19.79 -45.35
C PRO A 171 -35.04 19.23 -44.83
N SER A 172 -36.16 19.60 -45.46
CA SER A 172 -37.50 19.14 -45.08
C SER A 172 -37.63 17.62 -45.06
N LEU A 173 -36.93 16.89 -45.96
CA LEU A 173 -37.01 15.44 -46.00
C LEU A 173 -36.45 14.79 -44.73
N PHE A 174 -35.42 15.37 -44.14
CA PHE A 174 -34.85 14.90 -42.86
C PHE A 174 -35.80 15.23 -41.69
N VAL A 175 -36.29 16.48 -41.64
CA VAL A 175 -37.22 16.96 -40.62
C VAL A 175 -38.54 16.18 -40.68
N GLU A 176 -39.11 16.02 -41.89
CA GLU A 176 -40.38 15.27 -42.10
C GLU A 176 -40.21 13.79 -41.70
N ALA A 177 -39.12 13.15 -42.04
CA ALA A 177 -38.85 11.76 -41.66
C ALA A 177 -38.77 11.64 -40.13
N THR A 178 -38.03 12.55 -39.47
CA THR A 178 -37.95 12.62 -38.00
C THR A 178 -39.33 12.75 -37.37
N TYR A 179 -40.13 13.72 -37.86
CA TYR A 179 -41.46 14.00 -37.33
C TYR A 179 -42.47 12.86 -37.58
N ASN A 180 -42.52 12.33 -38.81
CA ASN A 180 -43.54 11.37 -39.22
C ASN A 180 -43.33 9.99 -38.64
N THR A 181 -42.07 9.57 -38.47
CA THR A 181 -41.79 8.21 -37.99
C THR A 181 -41.86 8.07 -36.47
N GLN A 182 -41.63 9.14 -35.72
CA GLN A 182 -41.62 9.14 -34.27
C GLN A 182 -40.67 8.03 -33.72
N LYS A 183 -39.48 7.87 -34.32
CA LYS A 183 -38.47 6.88 -33.97
C LYS A 183 -37.09 7.48 -33.76
N ALA A 184 -36.87 8.75 -34.12
CA ALA A 184 -35.56 9.39 -34.07
C ALA A 184 -35.31 10.11 -32.75
N TYR A 185 -34.12 9.94 -32.21
CA TYR A 185 -33.56 10.61 -31.03
C TYR A 185 -32.29 11.32 -31.43
N HIS A 186 -32.14 12.60 -31.12
CA HIS A 186 -31.01 13.40 -31.56
C HIS A 186 -30.06 13.75 -30.42
N GLY A 187 -28.77 13.89 -30.78
CA GLY A 187 -27.71 14.25 -29.86
C GLY A 187 -27.74 15.71 -29.43
N LEU A 188 -27.35 15.94 -28.17
CA LEU A 188 -27.05 17.24 -27.59
C LEU A 188 -25.62 17.16 -27.03
N GLU A 189 -24.81 18.20 -27.24
CA GLU A 189 -23.46 18.25 -26.74
C GLU A 189 -23.33 19.29 -25.64
N PHE A 190 -22.73 18.91 -24.52
CA PHE A 190 -22.45 19.79 -23.40
C PHE A 190 -20.95 19.93 -23.22
N GLY A 191 -20.45 21.17 -23.18
CA GLY A 191 -19.07 21.50 -22.93
C GLY A 191 -18.82 21.87 -21.47
N TYR A 192 -17.59 21.68 -21.03
CA TYR A 192 -17.09 22.06 -19.72
C TYR A 192 -16.00 23.10 -19.88
N ALA A 193 -15.87 24.04 -18.93
CA ALA A 193 -14.99 25.22 -19.03
C ALA A 193 -13.54 24.88 -19.40
N ASP A 194 -13.04 23.74 -18.95
CA ASP A 194 -11.62 23.39 -19.07
C ASP A 194 -11.26 22.52 -20.29
N THR A 195 -12.23 22.03 -21.06
CA THR A 195 -11.95 20.95 -22.01
C THR A 195 -12.21 21.26 -23.48
N MET A 196 -12.86 22.39 -23.83
CA MET A 196 -13.25 22.56 -25.23
C MET A 196 -13.14 23.98 -25.77
N ASN A 197 -12.31 24.12 -26.81
CA ASN A 197 -12.40 25.22 -27.77
C ASN A 197 -13.54 24.90 -28.77
N PHE A 198 -14.79 25.04 -28.38
CA PHE A 198 -15.89 24.98 -29.34
C PHE A 198 -15.84 26.18 -30.26
N LEU A 199 -15.98 25.90 -31.54
CA LEU A 199 -16.07 26.94 -32.57
C LEU A 199 -17.31 27.86 -32.36
N TYR A 200 -18.36 27.39 -31.68
CA TYR A 200 -19.59 28.08 -31.40
C TYR A 200 -20.07 27.85 -29.97
N PRO A 201 -19.52 28.57 -28.96
CA PRO A 201 -20.04 28.48 -27.61
C PRO A 201 -21.42 29.13 -27.54
N MET A 202 -22.45 28.32 -27.34
CA MET A 202 -23.76 28.86 -26.97
C MET A 202 -23.78 29.02 -25.45
N ASP A 203 -23.81 30.27 -25.00
CA ASP A 203 -23.82 30.62 -23.58
C ASP A 203 -25.23 30.47 -22.95
N SER A 204 -26.22 30.21 -23.77
CA SER A 204 -27.62 30.07 -23.35
C SER A 204 -28.33 29.00 -24.17
N GLU A 205 -29.26 28.32 -23.56
CA GLU A 205 -30.22 27.47 -24.22
C GLU A 205 -31.06 28.29 -25.21
N PRO A 206 -31.24 27.87 -26.47
CA PRO A 206 -32.10 28.56 -27.39
C PRO A 206 -33.53 28.67 -26.84
N GLU A 207 -34.17 29.83 -26.96
CA GLU A 207 -35.53 30.05 -26.47
C GLU A 207 -36.55 29.14 -27.22
N GLY A 208 -37.35 28.41 -26.46
CA GLY A 208 -38.48 27.69 -27.01
C GLY A 208 -38.93 26.47 -26.23
N TYR A 209 -40.18 26.11 -26.38
CA TYR A 209 -40.82 24.95 -25.76
C TYR A 209 -40.23 23.58 -26.18
N PHE A 210 -39.38 23.57 -27.18
CA PHE A 210 -38.74 22.36 -27.70
C PHE A 210 -37.91 21.64 -26.64
N TYR A 211 -37.20 22.40 -25.81
CA TYR A 211 -36.33 21.85 -24.77
C TYR A 211 -37.13 21.28 -23.61
N GLU A 212 -38.27 21.86 -23.28
CA GLU A 212 -39.16 21.35 -22.23
C GLU A 212 -39.61 19.92 -22.45
N ASN A 213 -39.67 19.45 -23.71
CA ASN A 213 -40.00 18.09 -24.05
C ASN A 213 -38.86 17.09 -23.90
N HIS A 214 -37.60 17.58 -23.82
CA HIS A 214 -36.39 16.76 -23.78
C HIS A 214 -35.73 16.75 -22.42
N ILE A 215 -36.19 17.55 -21.44
CA ILE A 215 -35.66 17.58 -20.08
C ILE A 215 -36.33 16.52 -19.20
N ILE A 216 -35.59 16.13 -18.16
CA ILE A 216 -36.11 15.32 -17.06
C ILE A 216 -36.65 16.26 -15.98
N LYS A 217 -37.93 16.15 -15.64
CA LYS A 217 -38.57 16.95 -14.59
C LYS A 217 -38.61 16.21 -13.26
N GLY A 218 -38.80 16.94 -12.15
CA GLY A 218 -38.94 16.35 -10.81
C GLY A 218 -37.63 15.83 -10.19
N VAL A 219 -36.47 16.22 -10.72
CA VAL A 219 -35.17 15.90 -10.13
C VAL A 219 -34.92 16.80 -8.93
N SER A 220 -34.49 16.20 -7.80
CA SER A 220 -34.27 16.95 -6.57
C SER A 220 -33.10 17.93 -6.68
N GLU A 221 -33.16 19.03 -5.89
CA GLU A 221 -32.06 20.03 -5.84
C GLU A 221 -30.73 19.46 -5.37
N GLU A 222 -30.73 18.40 -4.53
CA GLU A 222 -29.53 17.69 -4.15
C GLU A 222 -28.90 16.94 -5.34
N ALA A 223 -29.77 16.31 -6.15
CA ALA A 223 -29.32 15.59 -7.33
C ALA A 223 -28.74 16.55 -8.38
N LYS A 224 -29.43 17.67 -8.66
CA LYS A 224 -28.93 18.69 -9.59
C LYS A 224 -27.49 19.14 -9.25
N LYS A 225 -27.18 19.39 -7.95
CA LYS A 225 -25.85 19.81 -7.49
C LYS A 225 -24.77 18.73 -7.62
N ARG A 226 -25.15 17.48 -7.72
CA ARG A 226 -24.23 16.35 -7.84
C ARG A 226 -24.02 15.87 -9.28
N LEU A 227 -25.05 16.05 -10.12
CA LEU A 227 -24.95 15.69 -11.52
C LEU A 227 -23.86 16.47 -12.23
N PRO A 228 -23.24 15.90 -13.28
CA PRO A 228 -22.26 16.61 -14.06
C PRO A 228 -22.80 17.95 -14.58
N PRO A 229 -22.11 19.08 -14.33
CA PRO A 229 -22.57 20.37 -14.82
C PRO A 229 -22.32 20.51 -16.32
N GLY A 230 -23.28 21.04 -17.07
CA GLY A 230 -23.09 21.50 -18.44
C GLY A 230 -22.93 23.02 -18.43
N GLU A 231 -21.76 23.54 -18.81
CA GLU A 231 -21.51 24.98 -18.83
C GLU A 231 -21.76 25.61 -20.21
N ARG A 232 -21.67 24.81 -21.25
CA ARG A 232 -21.92 25.19 -22.64
C ARG A 232 -22.81 24.16 -23.29
N PHE A 233 -23.61 24.62 -24.22
CA PHE A 233 -24.62 23.80 -24.87
C PHE A 233 -24.52 23.95 -26.39
N ASN A 234 -24.37 22.82 -27.07
CA ASN A 234 -24.44 22.75 -28.51
C ASN A 234 -25.56 21.78 -28.91
N ASN A 235 -26.56 22.26 -29.62
CA ASN A 235 -27.72 21.49 -29.97
C ASN A 235 -27.74 21.09 -31.45
N THR A 236 -28.44 20.00 -31.73
CA THR A 236 -28.89 19.68 -33.08
C THR A 236 -29.91 20.72 -33.53
N HIS A 237 -30.03 20.91 -34.85
CA HIS A 237 -30.95 21.90 -35.47
C HIS A 237 -32.35 21.83 -34.86
N VAL A 238 -32.92 22.99 -34.55
CA VAL A 238 -34.20 23.15 -33.83
C VAL A 238 -35.37 22.43 -34.52
N ASP A 239 -35.40 22.43 -35.85
CA ASP A 239 -36.45 21.75 -36.60
C ASP A 239 -36.41 20.23 -36.42
N LEU A 240 -35.23 19.64 -36.31
CA LEU A 240 -35.09 18.22 -36.00
C LEU A 240 -35.51 17.93 -34.57
N LEU A 241 -35.08 18.76 -33.62
CA LEU A 241 -35.46 18.60 -32.21
C LEU A 241 -36.99 18.71 -32.03
N SER A 242 -37.64 19.59 -32.77
CA SER A 242 -39.09 19.74 -32.71
C SER A 242 -39.86 18.49 -33.14
N GLY A 243 -39.31 17.71 -34.07
CA GLY A 243 -39.85 16.44 -34.54
C GLY A 243 -39.38 15.22 -33.80
N SER A 244 -38.31 15.32 -32.99
CA SER A 244 -37.68 14.21 -32.27
C SER A 244 -38.57 13.67 -31.16
N VAL A 245 -38.59 12.38 -30.97
CA VAL A 245 -39.20 11.73 -29.80
C VAL A 245 -38.49 12.12 -28.51
N GLY A 246 -37.15 12.19 -28.56
CA GLY A 246 -36.31 12.60 -27.46
C GLY A 246 -34.97 13.17 -27.96
N ALA A 247 -34.29 13.89 -27.07
CA ALA A 247 -32.94 14.32 -27.29
C ALA A 247 -32.12 14.11 -25.99
N GLY A 248 -30.82 13.90 -26.13
CA GLY A 248 -29.99 13.66 -24.97
C GLY A 248 -28.51 13.86 -25.22
N SER A 249 -27.75 14.00 -24.12
CA SER A 249 -26.31 14.25 -24.18
C SER A 249 -25.55 13.10 -24.80
N VAL A 250 -24.71 13.39 -25.78
CA VAL A 250 -23.72 12.46 -26.36
C VAL A 250 -22.35 12.55 -25.64
N THR A 251 -22.21 13.49 -24.71
CA THR A 251 -20.93 13.81 -24.07
C THR A 251 -20.52 12.75 -23.06
N PHE A 252 -19.34 12.19 -23.20
CA PHE A 252 -18.69 11.38 -22.18
C PHE A 252 -17.66 12.19 -21.40
N LEU A 253 -17.65 11.97 -20.10
CA LEU A 253 -16.67 12.55 -19.20
C LEU A 253 -15.54 11.54 -18.97
N VAL A 254 -14.30 11.95 -19.27
CA VAL A 254 -13.11 11.17 -18.95
C VAL A 254 -12.82 11.18 -17.45
N ASP A 255 -12.30 10.10 -16.94
CA ASP A 255 -11.72 10.08 -15.59
C ASP A 255 -10.38 10.85 -15.57
N GLU A 256 -9.81 11.10 -14.41
CA GLU A 256 -8.57 11.91 -14.25
C GLU A 256 -7.37 11.39 -15.06
N ASP A 257 -7.38 10.11 -15.41
CA ASP A 257 -6.33 9.47 -16.21
C ASP A 257 -6.66 9.42 -17.71
N GLY A 258 -7.73 10.09 -18.15
CA GLY A 258 -8.15 10.15 -19.54
C GLY A 258 -8.90 8.92 -20.06
N VAL A 259 -9.29 7.99 -19.17
CA VAL A 259 -10.01 6.76 -19.53
C VAL A 259 -11.50 6.91 -19.25
N ILE A 260 -12.37 6.49 -20.17
CA ILE A 260 -13.82 6.45 -19.97
C ILE A 260 -14.21 5.12 -19.34
N ARG A 261 -14.57 5.16 -18.06
CA ARG A 261 -15.11 4.02 -17.30
C ARG A 261 -16.57 4.21 -16.95
N ARG A 262 -17.03 5.44 -16.99
CA ARG A 262 -18.36 5.86 -16.50
C ARG A 262 -19.07 6.71 -17.53
N ALA A 263 -20.36 6.46 -17.68
CA ALA A 263 -21.25 7.24 -18.52
C ALA A 263 -22.16 8.10 -17.64
N PRO A 264 -22.39 9.39 -17.96
CA PRO A 264 -23.36 10.20 -17.28
C PRO A 264 -24.77 9.65 -17.56
N THR A 265 -25.62 9.61 -16.54
CA THR A 265 -27.03 9.29 -16.72
C THR A 265 -27.82 10.52 -17.17
N ALA A 266 -27.42 11.69 -16.71
CA ALA A 266 -27.94 12.99 -17.08
C ALA A 266 -26.85 14.07 -16.86
N ILE A 267 -27.09 15.24 -17.47
CA ILE A 267 -26.32 16.47 -17.35
C ILE A 267 -27.22 17.56 -16.75
N TYR A 268 -26.72 18.31 -15.78
CA TYR A 268 -27.40 19.48 -15.24
C TYR A 268 -26.88 20.75 -15.92
N PHE A 269 -27.76 21.46 -16.64
CA PHE A 269 -27.44 22.74 -17.26
C PHE A 269 -27.91 23.87 -16.35
N GLU A 270 -26.95 24.50 -15.65
CA GLU A 270 -27.23 25.51 -14.62
C GLU A 270 -27.88 26.75 -15.19
N GLY A 271 -27.52 27.16 -16.42
CA GLY A 271 -28.01 28.39 -17.03
C GLY A 271 -29.55 28.46 -17.22
N ALA A 272 -30.19 27.29 -17.34
CA ALA A 272 -31.65 27.20 -17.46
C ALA A 272 -32.33 26.39 -16.33
N ASP A 273 -31.54 25.91 -15.34
CA ASP A 273 -32.00 25.00 -14.29
C ASP A 273 -32.65 23.71 -14.84
N HIS A 274 -32.12 23.19 -15.94
CA HIS A 274 -32.64 22.00 -16.62
C HIS A 274 -31.73 20.80 -16.48
N VAL A 275 -32.34 19.61 -16.38
CA VAL A 275 -31.64 18.33 -16.40
C VAL A 275 -31.92 17.62 -17.70
N TYR A 276 -30.85 17.38 -18.47
CA TYR A 276 -30.95 16.65 -19.75
C TYR A 276 -30.49 15.20 -19.57
N PRO A 277 -31.26 14.20 -20.06
CA PRO A 277 -30.80 12.82 -20.06
C PRO A 277 -29.58 12.65 -20.98
N SER A 278 -28.77 11.59 -20.75
CA SER A 278 -27.88 11.14 -21.83
C SER A 278 -28.70 10.62 -23.03
N LEU A 279 -28.10 10.55 -24.22
CA LEU A 279 -28.77 10.05 -25.43
C LEU A 279 -29.39 8.67 -25.20
N VAL A 280 -28.66 7.78 -24.51
CA VAL A 280 -29.13 6.44 -24.13
C VAL A 280 -30.34 6.53 -23.17
N MET A 281 -30.29 7.40 -22.17
CA MET A 281 -31.37 7.55 -21.19
C MET A 281 -32.59 8.20 -21.83
N SER A 282 -32.39 9.09 -22.81
CA SER A 282 -33.48 9.65 -23.61
C SER A 282 -34.27 8.54 -24.34
N GLY A 283 -33.58 7.61 -25.00
CA GLY A 283 -34.24 6.45 -25.60
C GLY A 283 -34.85 5.51 -24.55
N ALA A 284 -34.17 5.29 -23.43
CA ALA A 284 -34.66 4.41 -22.37
C ALA A 284 -36.00 4.90 -21.75
N ILE A 285 -36.25 6.20 -21.72
CA ILE A 285 -37.53 6.77 -21.27
C ILE A 285 -38.69 6.10 -22.00
N ASP A 286 -38.63 6.08 -23.32
CA ASP A 286 -39.72 5.54 -24.13
C ASP A 286 -39.67 4.00 -24.21
N PHE A 287 -38.49 3.40 -24.34
CA PHE A 287 -38.32 1.94 -24.45
C PHE A 287 -38.72 1.17 -23.20
N LEU A 288 -38.64 1.80 -22.04
CA LEU A 288 -39.01 1.22 -20.74
C LEU A 288 -40.28 1.85 -20.13
N GLY A 289 -40.89 2.83 -20.80
CA GLY A 289 -42.11 3.51 -20.33
C GLY A 289 -41.86 4.36 -19.08
N ILE A 290 -40.70 4.99 -18.95
CA ILE A 290 -40.37 5.83 -17.81
C ILE A 290 -41.15 7.14 -17.85
N LYS A 291 -41.68 7.57 -16.72
CA LYS A 291 -42.35 8.88 -16.64
C LYS A 291 -41.34 10.03 -16.75
N LYS A 292 -41.65 11.04 -17.56
CA LYS A 292 -40.75 12.20 -17.76
C LYS A 292 -40.66 13.11 -16.53
N ASP A 293 -41.71 13.13 -15.68
CA ASP A 293 -41.74 13.90 -14.44
C ASP A 293 -41.67 12.97 -13.23
N GLY A 294 -40.58 13.09 -12.44
CA GLY A 294 -40.31 12.24 -11.29
C GLY A 294 -39.98 10.76 -11.61
N GLY A 295 -39.62 10.47 -12.87
CA GLY A 295 -39.21 9.11 -13.27
C GLY A 295 -37.74 8.78 -13.01
N PHE A 296 -36.93 9.79 -12.67
CA PHE A 296 -35.52 9.65 -12.33
C PHE A 296 -35.32 9.99 -10.86
N ASP A 297 -35.31 8.95 -10.02
CA ASP A 297 -35.14 9.10 -8.58
C ASP A 297 -33.67 8.76 -8.20
N TYR A 298 -32.89 9.82 -7.90
CA TYR A 298 -31.49 9.72 -7.52
C TYR A 298 -31.34 9.53 -6.02
N ASP A 299 -31.08 8.32 -5.58
CA ASP A 299 -30.75 7.96 -4.19
C ASP A 299 -29.22 7.90 -4.02
N PHE A 300 -28.61 9.02 -3.68
CA PHE A 300 -27.16 9.10 -3.44
C PHE A 300 -26.71 8.49 -2.12
N GLU A 301 -27.60 8.23 -1.18
CA GLU A 301 -27.26 7.53 0.06
C GLU A 301 -26.98 6.05 -0.24
N ASN A 302 -27.76 5.45 -1.12
CA ASN A 302 -27.60 4.08 -1.57
C ASN A 302 -26.81 3.94 -2.88
N ASN A 303 -26.38 5.06 -3.50
CA ASN A 303 -25.69 5.12 -4.80
C ASN A 303 -26.46 4.42 -5.92
N VAL A 304 -27.73 4.75 -6.07
CA VAL A 304 -28.65 4.16 -7.05
C VAL A 304 -29.50 5.24 -7.71
N LEU A 305 -29.67 5.12 -9.02
CA LEU A 305 -30.74 5.80 -9.79
C LEU A 305 -31.86 4.80 -10.01
N ASN A 306 -33.03 5.07 -9.49
CA ASN A 306 -34.24 4.31 -9.77
C ASN A 306 -34.98 4.93 -10.96
N LEU A 307 -35.24 4.15 -12.01
CA LEU A 307 -36.09 4.53 -13.12
C LEU A 307 -37.49 4.03 -12.83
N ILE A 308 -38.46 4.96 -12.81
CA ILE A 308 -39.84 4.72 -12.40
C ILE A 308 -40.78 4.90 -13.61
N ASP A 309 -41.60 3.91 -13.86
CA ASP A 309 -42.57 3.94 -14.97
C ASP A 309 -43.85 4.76 -14.63
N THR A 310 -44.75 4.86 -15.59
CA THR A 310 -46.01 5.57 -15.46
C THR A 310 -46.98 4.94 -14.45
N THR A 311 -46.68 3.74 -13.94
CA THR A 311 -47.44 3.04 -12.89
C THR A 311 -46.81 3.18 -11.52
N ASP A 312 -45.81 4.05 -11.36
CA ASP A 312 -45.02 4.24 -10.14
C ASP A 312 -44.21 3.00 -9.73
N THR A 313 -43.89 2.12 -10.70
CA THR A 313 -43.06 0.92 -10.45
C THR A 313 -41.61 1.19 -10.83
N ILE A 314 -40.67 0.78 -9.99
CA ILE A 314 -39.24 0.82 -10.32
C ILE A 314 -38.94 -0.27 -11.35
N VAL A 315 -38.66 0.12 -12.58
CA VAL A 315 -38.33 -0.82 -13.67
C VAL A 315 -36.81 -1.10 -13.77
N ARG A 316 -35.98 -0.17 -13.32
CA ARG A 316 -34.52 -0.30 -13.27
C ARG A 316 -33.97 0.36 -12.01
N SER A 317 -32.98 -0.27 -11.42
CA SER A 317 -32.14 0.33 -10.35
C SER A 317 -30.70 0.32 -10.82
N ILE A 318 -30.21 1.45 -11.26
CA ILE A 318 -28.88 1.62 -11.87
C ILE A 318 -27.91 2.08 -10.81
N PRO A 319 -26.85 1.31 -10.50
CA PRO A 319 -25.79 1.76 -9.59
C PRO A 319 -25.06 2.98 -10.17
N ILE A 320 -24.95 4.04 -9.38
CA ILE A 320 -24.31 5.30 -9.76
C ILE A 320 -23.21 5.69 -8.76
N ASP A 321 -22.29 6.53 -9.21
CA ASP A 321 -21.30 7.18 -8.34
C ASP A 321 -21.89 8.45 -7.68
N ASP A 322 -21.05 9.17 -6.95
CA ASP A 322 -21.39 10.42 -6.26
C ASP A 322 -21.75 11.59 -7.19
N LYS A 323 -21.55 11.41 -8.50
CA LYS A 323 -21.89 12.37 -9.57
C LYS A 323 -23.02 11.87 -10.50
N GLY A 324 -23.75 10.85 -10.11
CA GLY A 324 -24.84 10.31 -10.93
C GLY A 324 -24.37 9.58 -12.20
N ARG A 325 -23.12 9.15 -12.28
CA ARG A 325 -22.60 8.41 -13.43
C ARG A 325 -22.64 6.90 -13.16
N MET A 326 -22.99 6.12 -14.15
CA MET A 326 -22.96 4.66 -14.10
C MET A 326 -21.65 4.11 -14.68
N TYR A 327 -21.12 3.02 -14.14
CA TYR A 327 -20.01 2.32 -14.77
C TYR A 327 -20.48 1.61 -16.04
N VAL A 328 -19.72 1.81 -17.13
CA VAL A 328 -20.00 1.14 -18.40
C VAL A 328 -19.66 -0.34 -18.28
N ASN A 329 -20.63 -1.20 -18.55
CA ASN A 329 -20.43 -2.63 -18.65
C ASN A 329 -20.02 -2.97 -20.08
N PHE A 330 -18.71 -3.01 -20.36
CA PHE A 330 -18.23 -3.42 -21.68
C PHE A 330 -18.46 -4.91 -21.89
N TYR A 331 -19.09 -5.28 -22.99
CA TYR A 331 -19.41 -6.69 -23.32
C TYR A 331 -18.31 -7.36 -24.13
N GLY A 332 -17.46 -6.57 -24.81
CA GLY A 332 -16.35 -7.06 -25.58
C GLY A 332 -15.40 -5.93 -26.00
N GLY A 333 -14.48 -6.25 -26.92
CA GLY A 333 -13.63 -5.29 -27.59
C GLY A 333 -14.36 -4.55 -28.72
N PHE A 334 -13.61 -3.87 -29.59
CA PHE A 334 -14.15 -3.20 -30.77
C PHE A 334 -14.90 -4.20 -31.68
N GLN A 335 -16.05 -3.79 -32.21
CA GLN A 335 -16.99 -4.58 -33.04
C GLN A 335 -17.64 -5.76 -32.29
N THR A 336 -17.94 -5.59 -31.01
CA THR A 336 -18.77 -6.55 -30.25
C THR A 336 -20.25 -6.47 -30.64
N PHE A 337 -20.70 -5.32 -31.07
CA PHE A 337 -22.05 -5.13 -31.62
C PHE A 337 -22.07 -5.35 -33.13
N THR A 338 -23.29 -5.56 -33.68
CA THR A 338 -23.47 -5.64 -35.14
C THR A 338 -23.28 -4.26 -35.73
N TYR A 339 -22.39 -4.14 -36.72
CA TYR A 339 -22.16 -2.93 -37.49
C TYR A 339 -22.79 -3.11 -38.88
N ILE A 340 -23.72 -2.21 -39.24
CA ILE A 340 -24.32 -2.15 -40.57
C ILE A 340 -23.83 -0.88 -41.24
N PRO A 341 -23.17 -0.96 -42.41
CA PRO A 341 -22.80 0.23 -43.18
C PRO A 341 -24.01 1.15 -43.41
N TYR A 342 -23.79 2.45 -43.22
CA TYR A 342 -24.84 3.46 -43.33
C TYR A 342 -25.60 3.35 -44.64
N MET A 343 -24.89 3.17 -45.77
CA MET A 343 -25.44 3.01 -47.09
C MET A 343 -26.37 1.78 -47.25
N TYR A 344 -26.08 0.69 -46.52
CA TYR A 344 -26.91 -0.51 -46.54
C TYR A 344 -28.19 -0.32 -45.67
N ALA A 345 -28.04 0.34 -44.54
CA ALA A 345 -29.15 0.60 -43.65
C ALA A 345 -30.23 1.52 -44.29
N MET A 346 -29.81 2.41 -45.20
CA MET A 346 -30.74 3.32 -45.90
C MET A 346 -31.38 2.73 -47.16
N ASP A 347 -30.89 1.61 -47.67
CA ASP A 347 -31.37 0.97 -48.90
C ASP A 347 -32.12 -0.34 -48.59
N PRO A 348 -33.46 -0.38 -48.81
CA PRO A 348 -34.27 -1.58 -48.55
C PRO A 348 -33.94 -2.75 -49.49
N GLU A 349 -33.23 -2.53 -50.59
CA GLU A 349 -32.78 -3.62 -51.50
C GLU A 349 -31.51 -4.29 -50.95
N MET A 350 -30.70 -3.54 -50.19
CA MET A 350 -29.46 -4.06 -49.58
C MET A 350 -29.71 -4.72 -48.22
N LEU A 351 -30.62 -4.17 -47.42
CA LEU A 351 -31.02 -4.70 -46.12
C LEU A 351 -32.53 -4.66 -45.95
N ASP A 352 -33.14 -5.84 -45.84
CA ASP A 352 -34.58 -5.92 -45.59
C ASP A 352 -34.95 -5.15 -44.31
N PRO A 353 -35.85 -4.17 -44.37
CA PRO A 353 -36.26 -3.40 -43.22
C PRO A 353 -36.77 -4.23 -42.03
N THR A 354 -37.33 -5.41 -42.25
CA THR A 354 -37.77 -6.32 -41.16
C THR A 354 -36.62 -6.73 -40.23
N TYR A 355 -35.37 -6.59 -40.66
CA TYR A 355 -34.20 -6.77 -39.82
C TYR A 355 -34.25 -5.89 -38.55
N TRP A 356 -34.82 -4.71 -38.65
CA TRP A 356 -34.85 -3.72 -37.56
C TRP A 356 -35.92 -3.98 -36.49
N GLU A 357 -36.75 -5.03 -36.66
CA GLU A 357 -37.85 -5.28 -35.74
C GLU A 357 -37.35 -5.43 -34.29
N ASN A 358 -37.91 -4.59 -33.38
CA ASN A 358 -37.58 -4.56 -31.96
C ASN A 358 -36.12 -4.23 -31.60
N LYS A 359 -35.28 -3.81 -32.53
CA LYS A 359 -33.91 -3.41 -32.33
C LYS A 359 -33.75 -1.93 -32.05
N VAL A 360 -32.61 -1.53 -31.50
CA VAL A 360 -32.19 -0.13 -31.37
C VAL A 360 -31.08 0.14 -32.37
N GLY A 361 -31.29 1.09 -33.28
CA GLY A 361 -30.22 1.59 -34.15
C GLY A 361 -29.48 2.75 -33.48
N ILE A 362 -28.16 2.76 -33.52
CA ILE A 362 -27.35 3.92 -33.11
C ILE A 362 -26.50 4.34 -34.29
N VAL A 363 -26.76 5.55 -34.80
CA VAL A 363 -26.03 6.14 -35.93
C VAL A 363 -24.79 6.82 -35.41
N GLY A 364 -23.63 6.46 -35.93
CA GLY A 364 -22.36 7.09 -35.59
C GLY A 364 -21.25 6.68 -36.55
N ALA A 365 -20.04 7.19 -36.36
CA ALA A 365 -18.94 6.96 -37.26
C ALA A 365 -17.87 6.10 -36.60
N SER A 366 -17.38 5.06 -37.33
CA SER A 366 -16.15 4.36 -36.98
C SER A 366 -14.95 4.81 -37.81
N LEU A 367 -15.17 5.63 -38.81
CA LEU A 367 -14.13 6.12 -39.72
C LEU A 367 -13.16 7.05 -39.04
N ALA A 368 -11.85 6.78 -39.17
CA ALA A 368 -10.81 7.65 -38.67
C ALA A 368 -10.93 9.08 -39.25
N GLY A 369 -11.00 10.09 -38.39
CA GLY A 369 -11.21 11.49 -38.75
C GLY A 369 -12.66 11.98 -38.64
N LEU A 370 -13.64 11.09 -38.53
CA LEU A 370 -15.02 11.40 -38.15
C LEU A 370 -15.35 10.82 -36.76
N SER A 371 -14.76 9.68 -36.45
CA SER A 371 -15.01 9.00 -35.17
C SER A 371 -14.30 9.66 -34.00
N ASP A 372 -14.96 9.67 -32.86
CA ASP A 372 -14.44 10.07 -31.59
C ASP A 372 -13.82 8.85 -30.89
N PHE A 373 -12.49 8.66 -31.12
CA PHE A 373 -11.75 7.59 -30.45
C PHE A 373 -11.46 7.95 -29.00
N ARG A 374 -11.79 7.05 -28.09
CA ARG A 374 -11.66 7.24 -26.65
C ARG A 374 -10.88 6.11 -25.99
N ASN A 375 -10.10 6.45 -24.97
CA ASN A 375 -9.49 5.45 -24.12
C ASN A 375 -10.54 4.83 -23.20
N THR A 376 -10.59 3.50 -23.19
CA THR A 376 -11.50 2.72 -22.34
C THR A 376 -10.73 1.63 -21.60
N PRO A 377 -11.32 0.99 -20.57
CA PRO A 377 -10.68 -0.15 -19.90
C PRO A 377 -10.31 -1.31 -20.81
N VAL A 378 -10.98 -1.45 -21.95
CA VAL A 378 -10.84 -2.60 -22.86
C VAL A 378 -9.95 -2.33 -24.08
N ALA A 379 -9.85 -1.05 -24.49
CA ALA A 379 -9.00 -0.65 -25.61
C ALA A 379 -8.57 0.84 -25.49
N GLU A 380 -7.38 1.16 -26.00
CA GLU A 380 -6.84 2.53 -26.02
C GLU A 380 -7.52 3.41 -27.09
N ALA A 381 -8.05 2.81 -28.14
CA ALA A 381 -8.81 3.48 -29.18
C ALA A 381 -10.14 2.77 -29.39
N PHE A 382 -11.14 3.18 -28.65
CA PHE A 382 -12.49 2.63 -28.71
C PHE A 382 -13.43 3.68 -29.32
N VAL A 383 -14.33 3.25 -30.19
CA VAL A 383 -15.23 4.16 -30.91
C VAL A 383 -16.33 4.65 -29.99
N GLY A 384 -16.58 5.96 -29.93
CA GLY A 384 -17.57 6.59 -29.05
C GLY A 384 -18.96 6.00 -29.17
N VAL A 385 -19.45 5.79 -30.40
CA VAL A 385 -20.77 5.19 -30.64
C VAL A 385 -20.94 3.81 -30.01
N GLU A 386 -19.89 3.00 -29.96
CA GLU A 386 -19.96 1.67 -29.32
C GLU A 386 -20.00 1.76 -27.79
N ILE A 387 -19.53 2.87 -27.19
CA ILE A 387 -19.72 3.12 -25.75
C ILE A 387 -21.22 3.32 -25.47
N HIS A 388 -21.91 4.11 -26.29
CA HIS A 388 -23.38 4.28 -26.22
C HIS A 388 -24.12 2.96 -26.39
N ALA A 389 -23.67 2.08 -27.32
CA ALA A 389 -24.22 0.76 -27.50
C ALA A 389 -24.07 -0.14 -26.26
N ASN A 390 -22.89 -0.14 -25.61
CA ASN A 390 -22.68 -0.86 -24.35
C ASN A 390 -23.60 -0.37 -23.23
N VAL A 391 -23.77 0.95 -23.09
CA VAL A 391 -24.67 1.56 -22.09
C VAL A 391 -26.12 1.19 -22.40
N MET A 392 -26.58 1.34 -23.66
CA MET A 392 -27.95 0.99 -24.07
C MET A 392 -28.26 -0.48 -23.81
N TYR A 393 -27.36 -1.37 -24.20
CA TYR A 393 -27.56 -2.82 -24.00
C TYR A 393 -27.63 -3.15 -22.51
N SER A 394 -26.76 -2.53 -21.66
CA SER A 394 -26.82 -2.69 -20.22
C SER A 394 -28.17 -2.27 -19.62
N VAL A 395 -28.73 -1.15 -20.09
CA VAL A 395 -30.03 -0.65 -19.63
C VAL A 395 -31.17 -1.58 -20.08
N LEU A 396 -31.13 -2.07 -21.32
CA LEU A 396 -32.15 -2.99 -21.84
C LEU A 396 -32.12 -4.35 -21.11
N LYS A 397 -30.93 -4.90 -20.86
CA LYS A 397 -30.74 -6.21 -20.19
C LYS A 397 -30.75 -6.15 -18.66
N ASN A 398 -30.79 -4.94 -18.09
CA ASN A 398 -30.69 -4.74 -16.62
C ASN A 398 -29.39 -5.31 -16.01
N GLU A 399 -28.26 -5.14 -16.71
CA GLU A 399 -26.97 -5.67 -16.34
C GLU A 399 -25.98 -4.54 -16.02
N PHE A 400 -25.82 -4.22 -14.76
CA PHE A 400 -25.01 -3.10 -14.30
C PHE A 400 -23.84 -3.55 -13.43
N VAL A 401 -22.74 -2.79 -13.47
CA VAL A 401 -21.64 -2.93 -12.51
C VAL A 401 -22.14 -2.47 -11.13
N LYS A 402 -22.15 -3.40 -10.18
CA LYS A 402 -22.69 -3.20 -8.83
C LYS A 402 -21.60 -2.67 -7.90
N LEU A 403 -21.80 -1.45 -7.43
CA LEU A 403 -20.89 -0.82 -6.47
C LEU A 403 -21.24 -1.29 -5.05
N LYS A 404 -20.22 -1.66 -4.27
CA LYS A 404 -20.40 -1.91 -2.84
C LYS A 404 -20.45 -0.60 -2.07
N SER A 405 -21.34 -0.50 -1.09
CA SER A 405 -21.41 0.67 -0.19
C SER A 405 -20.12 0.84 0.60
N GLN A 406 -19.81 2.04 1.08
CA GLN A 406 -18.65 2.31 1.90
C GLN A 406 -18.62 1.45 3.18
N SER A 407 -19.80 1.23 3.77
CA SER A 407 -19.94 0.37 4.94
C SER A 407 -19.58 -1.09 4.65
N GLU A 408 -20.00 -1.63 3.49
CA GLU A 408 -19.64 -3.00 3.07
C GLU A 408 -18.15 -3.13 2.77
N LYS A 409 -17.56 -2.15 2.07
CA LYS A 409 -16.11 -2.10 1.82
C LYS A 409 -15.33 -2.09 3.13
N PHE A 410 -15.68 -1.21 4.08
CA PHE A 410 -15.05 -1.13 5.38
C PHE A 410 -15.16 -2.44 6.18
N LYS A 411 -16.35 -3.05 6.24
CA LYS A 411 -16.58 -4.34 6.92
C LYS A 411 -15.72 -5.45 6.31
N THR A 412 -15.56 -5.45 5.00
CA THR A 412 -14.75 -6.45 4.30
C THR A 412 -13.26 -6.29 4.61
N ILE A 413 -12.75 -5.07 4.55
CA ILE A 413 -11.35 -4.75 4.92
C ILE A 413 -11.11 -5.15 6.37
N LEU A 414 -12.03 -4.83 7.29
CA LEU A 414 -11.94 -5.18 8.71
C LEU A 414 -11.87 -6.69 8.93
N LEU A 415 -12.80 -7.42 8.32
CA LEU A 415 -12.83 -8.87 8.43
C LEU A 415 -11.53 -9.51 7.95
N LEU A 416 -11.08 -9.13 6.75
CA LEU A 416 -9.89 -9.72 6.15
C LEU A 416 -8.61 -9.32 6.93
N SER A 417 -8.50 -8.10 7.42
CA SER A 417 -7.36 -7.66 8.22
C SER A 417 -7.30 -8.36 9.58
N ILE A 418 -8.44 -8.56 10.25
CA ILE A 418 -8.50 -9.33 11.49
C ILE A 418 -8.12 -10.79 11.25
N VAL A 419 -8.69 -11.43 10.23
CA VAL A 419 -8.37 -12.82 9.87
C VAL A 419 -6.88 -12.96 9.58
N MET A 420 -6.32 -12.04 8.78
CA MET A 420 -4.88 -11.98 8.51
C MET A 420 -4.07 -11.81 9.80
N GLY A 421 -4.47 -10.88 10.68
CA GLY A 421 -3.82 -10.63 11.97
C GLY A 421 -3.77 -11.89 12.85
N ILE A 422 -4.85 -12.64 12.90
CA ILE A 422 -4.91 -13.91 13.61
C ILE A 422 -3.95 -14.94 13.00
N PHE A 423 -4.04 -15.20 11.67
CA PHE A 423 -3.23 -16.22 11.03
C PHE A 423 -1.72 -15.90 11.07
N ILE A 424 -1.32 -14.64 10.89
CA ILE A 424 0.08 -14.20 10.97
C ILE A 424 0.64 -14.38 12.40
N SER A 425 -0.22 -14.35 13.41
CA SER A 425 0.19 -14.51 14.82
C SER A 425 0.47 -15.96 15.23
N PHE A 426 0.06 -16.97 14.45
CA PHE A 426 0.31 -18.39 14.75
C PHE A 426 1.79 -18.78 14.71
N PRO A 427 2.57 -18.47 13.66
CA PRO A 427 3.95 -18.88 13.59
C PRO A 427 4.82 -18.14 14.63
N LYS A 428 5.63 -18.90 15.42
CA LYS A 428 6.59 -18.31 16.36
C LYS A 428 7.73 -17.58 15.66
N LYS A 429 8.16 -18.05 14.48
CA LYS A 429 9.24 -17.44 13.70
C LYS A 429 8.64 -16.58 12.58
N PRO A 430 9.00 -15.29 12.47
CA PRO A 430 8.41 -14.36 11.49
C PRO A 430 8.51 -14.85 10.04
N LEU A 431 9.57 -15.57 9.71
CA LEU A 431 9.81 -16.09 8.35
C LEU A 431 8.70 -17.07 7.89
N TYR A 432 8.13 -17.87 8.80
CA TYR A 432 7.05 -18.80 8.47
C TYR A 432 5.68 -18.11 8.31
N ALA A 433 5.56 -16.85 8.71
CA ALA A 433 4.36 -16.05 8.49
C ALA A 433 4.29 -15.45 7.07
N LEU A 434 5.39 -15.39 6.34
CA LEU A 434 5.52 -14.73 5.03
C LEU A 434 4.59 -15.29 3.94
N PRO A 435 4.32 -16.61 3.83
CA PRO A 435 3.37 -17.13 2.84
C PRO A 435 1.91 -16.69 3.09
N ILE A 436 1.54 -16.38 4.32
CA ILE A 436 0.14 -16.08 4.71
C ILE A 436 -0.41 -14.84 3.97
N PRO A 437 0.25 -13.65 4.02
CA PRO A 437 -0.22 -12.50 3.27
C PRO A 437 -0.20 -12.74 1.76
N ILE A 438 0.76 -13.47 1.22
CA ILE A 438 0.82 -13.78 -0.21
C ILE A 438 -0.41 -14.59 -0.62
N ILE A 439 -0.72 -15.66 0.10
CA ILE A 439 -1.90 -16.50 -0.16
C ILE A 439 -3.19 -15.67 -0.02
N GLY A 440 -3.29 -14.86 1.04
CA GLY A 440 -4.45 -14.00 1.26
C GLY A 440 -4.67 -12.99 0.13
N ILE A 441 -3.62 -12.30 -0.32
CA ILE A 441 -3.67 -11.33 -1.42
C ILE A 441 -4.04 -12.02 -2.74
N VAL A 442 -3.40 -13.13 -3.07
CA VAL A 442 -3.70 -13.88 -4.30
C VAL A 442 -5.14 -14.39 -4.29
N SER A 443 -5.59 -14.93 -3.16
CA SER A 443 -6.98 -15.40 -3.00
C SER A 443 -7.97 -14.26 -3.15
N TRP A 444 -7.67 -13.06 -2.63
CA TRP A 444 -8.51 -11.87 -2.76
C TRP A 444 -8.59 -11.39 -4.21
N ILE A 445 -7.46 -11.34 -4.92
CA ILE A 445 -7.43 -10.97 -6.34
C ILE A 445 -8.26 -11.95 -7.18
N ILE A 446 -8.11 -13.25 -6.95
CA ILE A 446 -8.89 -14.28 -7.67
C ILE A 446 -10.38 -14.12 -7.35
N PHE A 447 -10.73 -14.00 -6.07
CA PHE A 447 -12.12 -13.83 -5.62
C PHE A 447 -12.78 -12.62 -6.29
N THR A 448 -12.11 -11.46 -6.29
CA THR A 448 -12.67 -10.24 -6.88
C THR A 448 -12.81 -10.31 -8.40
N ARG A 449 -11.90 -11.02 -9.09
CA ARG A 449 -12.02 -11.29 -10.53
C ARG A 449 -13.21 -12.19 -10.85
N VAL A 450 -13.38 -13.26 -10.10
CA VAL A 450 -14.52 -14.20 -10.30
C VAL A 450 -15.85 -13.51 -10.00
N GLN A 451 -15.93 -12.73 -8.92
CA GLN A 451 -17.13 -11.96 -8.57
C GLN A 451 -17.47 -10.91 -9.62
N PHE A 452 -16.46 -10.21 -10.14
CA PHE A 452 -16.66 -9.22 -11.18
C PHE A 452 -17.10 -9.88 -12.51
N GLY A 453 -16.45 -10.94 -12.94
CA GLY A 453 -16.79 -11.66 -14.18
C GLY A 453 -18.18 -12.31 -14.16
N GLY A 454 -18.60 -12.88 -13.01
CA GLY A 454 -19.88 -13.58 -12.91
C GLY A 454 -21.07 -12.72 -12.47
N SER A 455 -20.86 -11.71 -11.62
CA SER A 455 -21.94 -10.95 -10.97
C SER A 455 -21.81 -9.44 -11.11
N LEU A 456 -20.79 -8.96 -11.79
CA LEU A 456 -20.45 -7.54 -11.98
C LEU A 456 -20.27 -6.77 -10.65
N ILE A 457 -19.84 -7.46 -9.58
CA ILE A 457 -19.66 -6.85 -8.27
C ILE A 457 -18.25 -6.24 -8.17
N MET A 458 -18.20 -4.93 -7.94
CA MET A 458 -16.96 -4.20 -7.76
C MET A 458 -16.58 -4.12 -6.27
N TRP A 459 -15.56 -4.89 -5.87
CA TRP A 459 -14.92 -4.82 -4.57
C TRP A 459 -13.73 -3.89 -4.60
N ASP A 460 -13.42 -3.25 -3.46
CA ASP A 460 -12.19 -2.47 -3.29
C ASP A 460 -10.99 -3.42 -3.13
N VAL A 461 -10.13 -3.46 -4.13
CA VAL A 461 -8.95 -4.34 -4.15
C VAL A 461 -7.76 -3.66 -3.52
N THR A 462 -7.52 -2.42 -3.88
CA THR A 462 -6.31 -1.67 -3.50
C THR A 462 -6.23 -1.46 -2.00
N ARG A 463 -7.27 -0.90 -1.39
CA ARG A 463 -7.29 -0.63 0.06
C ARG A 463 -7.26 -1.92 0.88
N THR A 464 -7.92 -2.96 0.40
CA THR A 464 -7.92 -4.28 1.04
C THR A 464 -6.52 -4.89 1.06
N ILE A 465 -5.82 -4.90 -0.08
CA ILE A 465 -4.44 -5.41 -0.17
C ILE A 465 -3.49 -4.62 0.72
N LEU A 466 -3.57 -3.28 0.69
CA LEU A 466 -2.73 -2.43 1.53
C LEU A 466 -2.97 -2.65 3.02
N SER A 467 -4.22 -2.88 3.42
CA SER A 467 -4.55 -3.21 4.81
C SER A 467 -3.98 -4.57 5.23
N MET A 468 -4.01 -5.57 4.36
CA MET A 468 -3.38 -6.88 4.59
C MET A 468 -1.85 -6.76 4.72
N ILE A 469 -1.19 -6.03 3.81
CA ILE A 469 0.25 -5.78 3.86
C ILE A 469 0.62 -5.01 5.12
N GLY A 470 -0.11 -3.94 5.43
CA GLY A 470 0.10 -3.14 6.63
C GLY A 470 -0.05 -3.95 7.92
N THR A 471 -1.04 -4.85 7.97
CA THR A 471 -1.23 -5.78 9.09
C THR A 471 -0.02 -6.71 9.26
N PHE A 472 0.50 -7.27 8.16
CA PHE A 472 1.70 -8.10 8.19
C PHE A 472 2.92 -7.32 8.69
N VAL A 473 3.18 -6.15 8.11
CA VAL A 473 4.31 -5.28 8.49
C VAL A 473 4.21 -4.86 9.96
N GLY A 474 3.01 -4.47 10.41
CA GLY A 474 2.77 -4.07 11.79
C GLY A 474 3.06 -5.20 12.80
N ILE A 475 2.61 -6.42 12.51
CA ILE A 475 2.88 -7.59 13.37
C ILE A 475 4.37 -7.97 13.33
N PHE A 476 4.98 -7.90 12.15
CA PHE A 476 6.42 -8.14 12.00
C PHE A 476 7.23 -7.17 12.87
N MET A 477 6.91 -5.87 12.82
CA MET A 477 7.55 -4.85 13.65
C MET A 477 7.28 -5.08 15.15
N TYR A 478 6.05 -5.40 15.53
CA TYR A 478 5.69 -5.70 16.91
C TYR A 478 6.53 -6.86 17.47
N ASN A 479 6.66 -7.95 16.72
CA ASN A 479 7.45 -9.11 17.12
C ASN A 479 8.96 -8.80 17.15
N TYR A 480 9.45 -8.01 16.19
CA TYR A 480 10.86 -7.61 16.13
C TYR A 480 11.26 -6.76 17.34
N PHE A 481 10.49 -5.71 17.66
CA PHE A 481 10.76 -4.84 18.80
C PHE A 481 10.56 -5.57 20.13
N GLY A 482 9.63 -6.51 20.22
CA GLY A 482 9.44 -7.37 21.37
C GLY A 482 10.67 -8.23 21.66
N ALA A 483 11.18 -8.93 20.64
CA ALA A 483 12.37 -9.77 20.76
C ALA A 483 13.63 -8.97 21.11
N GLU A 484 13.80 -7.77 20.55
CA GLU A 484 14.90 -6.88 20.86
C GLU A 484 14.86 -6.38 22.32
N LYS A 485 13.67 -6.07 22.81
CA LYS A 485 13.47 -5.67 24.23
C LYS A 485 13.83 -6.79 25.18
N ASP A 486 13.41 -8.03 24.88
CA ASP A 486 13.73 -9.20 25.70
C ASP A 486 15.24 -9.49 25.72
N LYS A 487 15.89 -9.36 24.56
CA LYS A 487 17.35 -9.47 24.45
C LYS A 487 18.08 -8.44 25.32
N ARG A 488 17.69 -7.17 25.24
CA ARG A 488 18.26 -6.09 26.04
C ARG A 488 18.03 -6.30 27.54
N PHE A 489 16.84 -6.72 27.91
CA PHE A 489 16.52 -7.02 29.31
C PHE A 489 17.40 -8.12 29.86
N LEU A 490 17.56 -9.23 29.13
CA LEU A 490 18.45 -10.33 29.52
C LEU A 490 19.89 -9.85 29.61
N LYS A 491 20.41 -9.15 28.61
CA LYS A 491 21.78 -8.62 28.63
C LYS A 491 22.01 -7.71 29.82
N ASN A 492 21.14 -6.76 30.10
CA ASN A 492 21.29 -5.84 31.23
C ASN A 492 21.17 -6.54 32.60
N THR A 493 20.31 -7.56 32.71
CA THR A 493 20.13 -8.30 33.95
C THR A 493 21.35 -9.17 34.26
N PHE A 494 21.93 -9.84 33.26
CA PHE A 494 23.04 -10.76 33.46
C PHE A 494 24.40 -10.06 33.38
N SER A 495 24.52 -8.86 32.82
CA SER A 495 25.77 -8.10 32.77
C SER A 495 26.34 -7.74 34.17
N THR A 496 25.49 -7.79 35.21
CA THR A 496 25.94 -7.64 36.60
C THR A 496 26.63 -8.89 37.17
N TYR A 497 26.45 -10.03 36.54
CA TYR A 497 27.01 -11.34 37.03
C TYR A 497 27.99 -11.98 36.06
N ILE A 498 27.93 -11.62 34.78
CA ILE A 498 28.72 -12.20 33.68
C ILE A 498 29.18 -11.06 32.78
N SER A 499 30.42 -11.11 32.29
CA SER A 499 30.88 -10.05 31.39
C SER A 499 30.02 -9.92 30.14
N PRO A 500 29.75 -8.70 29.64
CA PRO A 500 28.94 -8.46 28.43
C PRO A 500 29.46 -9.23 27.21
N GLU A 501 30.76 -9.39 27.09
CA GLU A 501 31.43 -10.09 25.99
C GLU A 501 31.09 -11.59 25.99
N LEU A 502 31.06 -12.19 27.17
CA LEU A 502 30.71 -13.61 27.33
C LEU A 502 29.21 -13.83 27.01
N ILE A 503 28.35 -12.87 27.38
CA ILE A 503 26.92 -12.93 27.01
C ILE A 503 26.75 -12.87 25.49
N ASP A 504 27.53 -11.98 24.82
CA ASP A 504 27.45 -11.85 23.36
C ASP A 504 27.96 -13.13 22.65
N GLN A 505 29.10 -13.72 23.13
CA GLN A 505 29.58 -15.01 22.62
C GLN A 505 28.55 -16.14 22.79
N MET A 506 27.92 -16.26 23.95
CA MET A 506 26.86 -17.26 24.19
C MET A 506 25.67 -17.06 23.28
N TYR A 507 25.32 -15.82 22.99
CA TYR A 507 24.19 -15.49 22.09
C TYR A 507 24.52 -15.82 20.64
N GLU A 508 25.72 -15.55 20.19
CA GLU A 508 26.18 -15.82 18.81
C GLU A 508 26.40 -17.33 18.56
N ALA A 509 26.99 -18.02 19.50
CA ALA A 509 27.23 -19.47 19.39
C ALA A 509 25.96 -20.31 19.43
N LYS A 510 24.86 -19.76 20.01
CA LYS A 510 23.57 -20.48 20.23
C LYS A 510 23.72 -21.81 20.96
N GLU A 511 24.79 -22.00 21.67
CA GLU A 511 25.11 -23.19 22.46
C GLU A 511 24.97 -22.89 23.95
N GLN A 512 24.59 -23.90 24.72
CA GLN A 512 24.59 -23.78 26.17
C GLN A 512 26.01 -23.85 26.68
N PRO A 513 26.37 -23.06 27.74
CA PRO A 513 27.70 -23.16 28.36
C PRO A 513 28.00 -24.59 28.72
N SER A 514 29.14 -25.10 28.29
CA SER A 514 29.62 -26.41 28.63
C SER A 514 30.91 -26.29 29.48
N LEU A 515 31.17 -27.30 30.33
CA LEU A 515 32.44 -27.39 31.05
C LEU A 515 33.57 -27.56 30.04
N GLY A 516 34.65 -26.78 30.22
CA GLY A 516 35.84 -26.82 29.38
C GLY A 516 36.64 -25.55 29.52
N GLY A 517 37.87 -25.59 29.12
CA GLY A 517 38.80 -24.45 29.09
C GLY A 517 39.74 -24.55 27.91
N GLU A 518 40.20 -23.41 27.44
CA GLU A 518 41.16 -23.27 26.36
C GLU A 518 42.48 -22.70 26.95
N GLU A 519 43.59 -23.27 26.54
CA GLU A 519 44.91 -22.75 26.89
C GLU A 519 45.20 -21.56 25.97
N GLY A 520 45.56 -20.44 26.58
CA GLY A 520 45.87 -19.21 25.87
C GLY A 520 46.98 -18.42 26.57
N TYR A 521 47.54 -17.43 25.88
CA TYR A 521 48.51 -16.50 26.44
C TYR A 521 47.79 -15.27 26.95
N HIS A 522 47.72 -15.12 28.29
CA HIS A 522 46.88 -14.13 28.96
C HIS A 522 47.60 -13.49 30.15
N THR A 523 47.05 -12.41 30.68
CA THR A 523 47.59 -11.76 31.88
C THR A 523 46.65 -11.97 33.07
N ALA A 524 47.14 -12.60 34.11
CA ALA A 524 46.47 -12.75 35.40
C ALA A 524 46.72 -11.53 36.30
N PHE A 525 45.70 -11.09 37.01
CA PHE A 525 45.70 -9.88 37.81
C PHE A 525 45.03 -10.15 39.17
N PHE A 526 45.77 -9.88 40.24
CA PHE A 526 45.33 -10.05 41.63
C PHE A 526 45.49 -8.74 42.39
N THR A 527 44.50 -8.40 43.19
CA THR A 527 44.65 -7.29 44.16
C THR A 527 44.09 -7.68 45.51
N ASP A 528 44.66 -7.14 46.58
CA ASP A 528 44.27 -7.38 47.97
C ASP A 528 44.45 -6.12 48.80
N ILE A 529 43.56 -5.83 49.76
CA ILE A 529 43.66 -4.69 50.66
C ILE A 529 44.67 -5.05 51.76
N GLN A 530 45.67 -4.20 51.93
CA GLN A 530 46.70 -4.43 52.99
C GLN A 530 46.04 -4.37 54.38
N SER A 531 46.22 -5.43 55.15
CA SER A 531 45.72 -5.52 56.52
C SER A 531 44.23 -5.47 56.70
N PHE A 532 43.47 -6.03 55.76
CA PHE A 532 41.99 -6.04 55.76
C PHE A 532 41.41 -6.60 57.06
N SER A 533 42.02 -7.65 57.68
CA SER A 533 41.60 -8.17 58.96
C SER A 533 41.55 -7.11 60.07
N ALA A 534 42.46 -6.13 60.04
CA ALA A 534 42.45 -5.03 61.00
C ALA A 534 41.32 -4.01 60.77
N PHE A 535 40.85 -3.88 59.54
CA PHE A 535 39.65 -3.08 59.24
C PHE A 535 38.40 -3.77 59.75
N SER A 536 38.25 -5.06 59.56
CA SER A 536 37.10 -5.84 60.00
C SER A 536 36.92 -5.88 61.52
N GLU A 537 38.00 -5.73 62.27
CA GLU A 537 37.94 -5.65 63.75
C GLU A 537 37.51 -4.27 64.27
N LYS A 538 37.71 -3.19 63.48
CA LYS A 538 37.47 -1.82 63.92
C LYS A 538 36.14 -1.20 63.38
N LEU A 539 35.53 -1.78 62.37
CA LEU A 539 34.32 -1.33 61.77
C LEU A 539 33.12 -2.19 62.15
N THR A 540 31.95 -1.58 62.16
CA THR A 540 30.71 -2.37 62.25
C THR A 540 30.52 -3.19 60.96
N ALA A 541 29.75 -4.27 61.01
CA ALA A 541 29.52 -5.07 59.82
C ALA A 541 28.89 -4.28 58.65
N ASN A 542 28.04 -3.32 58.98
CA ASN A 542 27.41 -2.47 57.97
C ASN A 542 28.41 -1.49 57.34
N ASP A 543 29.21 -0.83 58.15
CA ASP A 543 30.23 0.12 57.68
C ASP A 543 31.30 -0.62 56.87
N LEU A 544 31.70 -1.85 57.30
CA LEU A 544 32.62 -2.67 56.55
C LEU A 544 32.09 -3.04 55.13
N VAL A 545 30.83 -3.43 55.06
CA VAL A 545 30.19 -3.75 53.76
C VAL A 545 30.05 -2.49 52.88
N GLU A 546 29.74 -1.35 53.48
CA GLU A 546 29.64 -0.09 52.74
C GLU A 546 31.00 0.35 52.19
N LEU A 547 32.03 0.33 53.02
CA LEU A 547 33.42 0.63 52.64
C LEU A 547 33.91 -0.31 51.53
N LEU A 548 33.66 -1.62 51.68
CA LEU A 548 34.09 -2.61 50.73
C LEU A 548 33.35 -2.46 49.39
N ASN A 549 32.06 -2.17 49.42
CA ASN A 549 31.28 -1.92 48.19
C ASN A 549 31.76 -0.64 47.49
N ASP A 550 32.04 0.44 48.22
CA ASP A 550 32.60 1.68 47.66
C ASP A 550 33.94 1.40 46.97
N TYR A 551 34.84 0.71 47.65
CA TYR A 551 36.14 0.31 47.10
C TYR A 551 36.03 -0.63 45.90
N LEU A 552 35.31 -1.75 46.05
CA LEU A 552 35.17 -2.75 44.98
C LEU A 552 34.50 -2.21 43.73
N THR A 553 33.50 -1.30 43.89
CA THR A 553 32.84 -0.67 42.75
C THR A 553 33.85 0.13 41.93
N GLU A 554 34.55 1.05 42.58
CA GLU A 554 35.49 1.94 41.91
C GLU A 554 36.66 1.15 41.26
N MET A 555 37.19 0.14 41.93
CA MET A 555 38.26 -0.69 41.38
C MET A 555 37.78 -1.57 40.23
N THR A 556 36.55 -2.07 40.31
CA THR A 556 36.00 -2.91 39.24
C THR A 556 35.66 -2.07 38.01
N ASP A 557 35.14 -0.86 38.19
CA ASP A 557 34.87 0.05 37.07
C ASP A 557 36.17 0.36 36.30
N ILE A 558 37.27 0.65 37.01
CA ILE A 558 38.57 0.85 36.38
C ILE A 558 39.06 -0.41 35.66
N LEU A 559 38.86 -1.60 36.23
CA LEU A 559 39.23 -2.87 35.61
C LEU A 559 38.49 -3.07 34.28
N LEU A 560 37.16 -2.89 34.30
CA LEU A 560 36.31 -3.10 33.13
C LEU A 560 36.54 -2.04 32.04
N ASP A 561 36.69 -0.78 32.42
CA ASP A 561 37.00 0.33 31.50
C ASP A 561 38.34 0.13 30.76
N ASN A 562 39.27 -0.58 31.39
CA ASN A 562 40.56 -0.93 30.81
C ASN A 562 40.63 -2.36 30.27
N LYS A 563 39.49 -2.93 29.83
CA LYS A 563 39.37 -4.22 29.13
C LYS A 563 39.71 -5.45 29.98
N GLY A 564 39.68 -5.34 31.30
CA GLY A 564 39.85 -6.47 32.20
C GLY A 564 38.57 -7.30 32.32
N THR A 565 38.73 -8.59 32.52
CA THR A 565 37.63 -9.53 32.82
C THR A 565 37.68 -9.86 34.30
N LEU A 566 36.59 -9.51 35.03
CA LEU A 566 36.48 -9.88 36.44
C LEU A 566 36.17 -11.37 36.55
N ASP A 567 36.98 -12.12 37.23
CA ASP A 567 36.72 -13.52 37.59
C ASP A 567 35.83 -13.60 38.84
N LYS A 568 36.36 -13.13 39.96
CA LYS A 568 35.64 -13.18 41.24
C LYS A 568 36.24 -12.23 42.28
N TYR A 569 35.47 -11.99 43.33
CA TYR A 569 35.99 -11.43 44.58
C TYR A 569 36.30 -12.53 45.57
N ILE A 570 37.42 -12.44 46.28
CA ILE A 570 37.80 -13.34 47.38
C ILE A 570 37.96 -12.47 48.61
N GLY A 571 36.87 -12.25 49.35
CA GLY A 571 36.84 -11.26 50.43
C GLY A 571 36.98 -9.85 49.90
N ASP A 572 38.10 -9.20 50.21
CA ASP A 572 38.49 -7.87 49.70
C ASP A 572 39.37 -7.91 48.45
N ALA A 573 39.77 -9.10 48.03
CA ALA A 573 40.61 -9.31 46.86
C ALA A 573 39.80 -9.32 45.56
N ILE A 574 40.31 -8.68 44.52
CA ILE A 574 39.81 -8.76 43.15
C ILE A 574 40.70 -9.72 42.37
N VAL A 575 40.09 -10.75 41.77
CA VAL A 575 40.76 -11.67 40.87
C VAL A 575 40.23 -11.40 39.47
N ALA A 576 41.14 -11.10 38.55
CA ALA A 576 40.80 -10.71 37.20
C ALA A 576 41.86 -11.20 36.19
N PHE A 577 41.53 -11.14 34.92
CA PHE A 577 42.47 -11.47 33.85
C PHE A 577 42.18 -10.65 32.58
N TYR A 578 43.13 -10.66 31.65
CA TYR A 578 43.06 -9.95 30.39
C TYR A 578 43.36 -10.88 29.22
N GLY A 579 42.68 -10.68 28.08
CA GLY A 579 42.87 -11.45 26.86
C GLY A 579 41.82 -12.53 26.60
N ALA A 580 40.92 -12.77 27.56
CA ALA A 580 39.80 -13.70 27.46
C ALA A 580 38.57 -13.11 28.19
N PRO A 581 37.30 -13.48 27.83
CA PRO A 581 36.92 -14.37 26.74
C PRO A 581 37.11 -13.75 25.34
N ALA A 582 37.19 -12.44 25.25
CA ALA A 582 37.52 -11.75 24.02
C ALA A 582 39.02 -11.46 23.93
N PRO A 583 39.67 -11.65 22.77
CA PRO A 583 41.04 -11.25 22.57
C PRO A 583 41.24 -9.76 22.82
N VAL A 584 42.27 -9.41 23.56
CA VAL A 584 42.65 -8.03 23.85
C VAL A 584 44.11 -7.84 23.41
N ASP A 585 44.31 -6.98 22.41
CA ASP A 585 45.67 -6.61 22.00
C ASP A 585 46.38 -5.85 23.13
N GLU A 586 47.66 -6.17 23.33
CA GLU A 586 48.51 -5.57 24.40
C GLU A 586 47.87 -5.73 25.81
N HIS A 587 47.32 -6.89 26.10
CA HIS A 587 46.65 -7.16 27.38
C HIS A 587 47.52 -6.94 28.60
N GLU A 588 48.85 -7.10 28.50
CA GLU A 588 49.84 -6.80 29.52
C GLU A 588 49.89 -5.31 29.87
N TYR A 589 49.85 -4.47 28.84
CA TYR A 589 49.80 -3.02 29.00
C TYR A 589 48.53 -2.58 29.73
N TRP A 590 47.39 -3.11 29.33
CA TRP A 590 46.10 -2.76 29.95
C TRP A 590 46.08 -3.19 31.44
N ALA A 591 46.62 -4.35 31.74
CA ALA A 591 46.75 -4.81 33.14
C ALA A 591 47.61 -3.87 33.99
N CYS A 592 48.77 -3.46 33.48
CA CYS A 592 49.64 -2.52 34.17
C CYS A 592 49.02 -1.13 34.31
N LEU A 593 48.37 -0.63 33.28
CA LEU A 593 47.65 0.66 33.30
C LEU A 593 46.53 0.64 34.33
N THR A 594 45.78 -0.46 34.41
CA THR A 594 44.72 -0.66 35.41
C THR A 594 45.28 -0.58 36.81
N ALA A 595 46.44 -1.25 37.07
CA ALA A 595 47.07 -1.20 38.37
C ALA A 595 47.46 0.22 38.79
N VAL A 596 48.05 1.00 37.90
CA VAL A 596 48.40 2.40 38.17
C VAL A 596 47.14 3.23 38.46
N LYS A 597 46.13 3.14 37.61
CA LYS A 597 44.85 3.87 37.80
C LYS A 597 44.13 3.48 39.10
N MET A 598 44.20 2.22 39.51
CA MET A 598 43.66 1.76 40.79
C MET A 598 44.38 2.39 41.98
N GLN A 599 45.71 2.56 41.92
CA GLN A 599 46.46 3.27 42.96
C GLN A 599 46.10 4.75 43.03
N ASP A 600 46.00 5.41 41.87
CA ASP A 600 45.58 6.81 41.79
C ASP A 600 44.17 7.00 42.36
N ARG A 601 43.25 6.14 41.97
CA ARG A 601 41.87 6.19 42.46
C ARG A 601 41.77 5.89 43.96
N LEU A 602 42.55 4.98 44.45
CA LEU A 602 42.63 4.70 45.89
C LEU A 602 43.14 5.91 46.68
N ALA A 603 44.08 6.68 46.11
CA ALA A 603 44.51 7.93 46.72
C ALA A 603 43.35 8.94 46.83
N GLU A 604 42.55 9.12 45.77
CA GLU A 604 41.34 9.97 45.80
C GLU A 604 40.28 9.44 46.79
N LEU A 605 40.06 8.13 46.87
CA LEU A 605 39.16 7.53 47.85
C LEU A 605 39.60 7.79 49.29
N ARG A 606 40.92 7.73 49.57
CA ARG A 606 41.46 8.10 50.89
C ARG A 606 41.17 9.53 51.24
N GLU A 607 41.33 10.48 50.31
CA GLU A 607 40.97 11.88 50.50
C GLU A 607 39.47 12.06 50.80
N LYS A 608 38.62 11.33 50.06
CA LYS A 608 37.16 11.30 50.28
C LYS A 608 36.84 10.80 51.67
N TRP A 609 37.37 9.67 52.10
CA TRP A 609 37.13 9.11 53.43
C TRP A 609 37.70 9.95 54.55
N GLN A 610 38.82 10.65 54.36
CA GLN A 610 39.36 11.62 55.31
C GLN A 610 38.42 12.85 55.47
N ALA A 611 37.83 13.31 54.38
CA ALA A 611 36.88 14.43 54.42
C ALA A 611 35.55 14.05 55.14
N GLU A 612 35.21 12.75 55.20
CA GLU A 612 34.05 12.24 55.94
C GLU A 612 34.32 12.19 57.48
N GLY A 613 35.54 12.53 57.93
CA GLY A 613 35.92 12.73 59.33
C GLY A 613 35.85 11.48 60.19
N ASP A 614 35.30 11.61 61.39
CA ASP A 614 35.28 10.53 62.40
C ASP A 614 34.40 9.31 61.99
N ARG A 615 33.74 9.36 60.88
CA ARG A 615 33.02 8.21 60.35
C ARG A 615 33.92 7.03 60.08
N TRP A 616 35.09 7.29 59.55
CA TRP A 616 36.07 6.25 59.20
C TRP A 616 37.27 6.31 60.13
N PRO A 617 37.71 5.20 60.71
CA PRO A 617 38.91 5.14 61.53
C PRO A 617 40.19 5.43 60.71
N GLU A 618 41.25 5.90 61.34
CA GLU A 618 42.52 6.29 60.73
C GLU A 618 43.12 5.20 59.80
N ILE A 619 42.83 3.91 60.07
CA ILE A 619 43.30 2.80 59.25
C ILE A 619 42.65 2.84 57.83
N VAL A 620 41.41 3.35 57.71
CA VAL A 620 40.71 3.54 56.40
C VAL A 620 41.32 4.71 55.63
N HIS A 621 41.66 5.83 56.33
CA HIS A 621 42.33 6.98 55.74
C HIS A 621 43.73 6.62 55.16
N ASN A 622 44.34 5.54 55.61
CA ASN A 622 45.64 5.04 55.15
C ASN A 622 45.52 3.71 54.40
N MET A 623 44.32 3.39 53.86
CA MET A 623 44.11 2.16 53.11
C MET A 623 45.07 2.07 51.92
N GLN A 624 45.60 0.89 51.72
CA GLN A 624 46.50 0.57 50.59
C GLN A 624 46.09 -0.78 50.03
N ASN A 625 46.21 -0.92 48.73
CA ASN A 625 46.03 -2.22 48.05
C ASN A 625 47.35 -2.67 47.43
N ARG A 626 47.53 -3.96 47.32
CA ARG A 626 48.65 -4.58 46.64
C ARG A 626 48.14 -5.25 45.39
N ILE A 627 48.89 -5.19 44.30
CA ILE A 627 48.55 -5.71 43.02
C ILE A 627 49.71 -6.58 42.49
N GLY A 628 49.36 -7.81 42.10
CA GLY A 628 50.29 -8.76 41.46
C GLY A 628 49.83 -9.09 40.05
N ILE A 629 50.73 -8.94 39.06
CA ILE A 629 50.42 -9.14 37.65
C ILE A 629 51.44 -10.14 37.05
N ASN A 630 50.91 -11.14 36.35
CA ASN A 630 51.78 -12.09 35.63
C ASN A 630 51.13 -12.47 34.29
N THR A 631 51.95 -12.51 33.26
CA THR A 631 51.57 -12.89 31.89
C THR A 631 52.20 -14.25 31.55
N GLY A 632 51.42 -15.09 30.88
CA GLY A 632 51.92 -16.39 30.42
C GLY A 632 50.82 -17.32 29.97
N SER A 633 51.17 -18.57 29.68
CA SER A 633 50.20 -19.61 29.35
C SER A 633 49.36 -19.94 30.59
N LEU A 634 48.03 -19.84 30.41
CA LEU A 634 47.03 -20.25 31.39
C LEU A 634 45.76 -20.73 30.69
N VAL A 635 44.94 -21.49 31.38
CA VAL A 635 43.67 -22.01 30.87
C VAL A 635 42.53 -21.08 31.34
N THR A 636 41.74 -20.59 30.41
CA THR A 636 40.49 -19.86 30.72
C THR A 636 39.28 -20.65 30.23
N GLY A 637 38.18 -20.62 30.95
CA GLY A 637 36.96 -21.32 30.53
C GLY A 637 35.97 -21.57 31.67
N ASN A 638 34.91 -22.30 31.34
CA ASN A 638 33.87 -22.67 32.29
C ASN A 638 34.32 -23.84 33.15
N MET A 639 34.65 -23.58 34.41
CA MET A 639 35.11 -24.58 35.37
C MET A 639 34.17 -24.72 36.54
N GLY A 640 34.05 -25.93 37.09
CA GLY A 640 33.19 -26.24 38.22
C GLY A 640 32.38 -27.51 38.01
N SER A 641 31.09 -27.48 38.31
CA SER A 641 30.18 -28.60 38.10
C SER A 641 29.15 -28.24 37.03
N THR A 642 28.48 -29.26 36.49
CA THR A 642 27.35 -29.06 35.52
C THR A 642 26.20 -28.22 36.10
N MET A 643 26.09 -28.13 37.41
CA MET A 643 25.05 -27.34 38.09
C MET A 643 25.50 -25.90 38.40
N ARG A 644 26.84 -25.68 38.51
CA ARG A 644 27.40 -24.37 38.80
C ARG A 644 28.77 -24.23 38.15
N MET A 645 28.86 -23.42 37.14
CA MET A 645 30.07 -23.09 36.41
C MET A 645 30.46 -21.65 36.69
N ASN A 646 31.76 -21.38 36.76
CA ASN A 646 32.32 -20.04 36.73
C ASN A 646 33.27 -19.97 35.55
N TYR A 647 33.20 -18.88 34.81
CA TYR A 647 34.24 -18.58 33.82
C TYR A 647 35.44 -18.03 34.56
N THR A 648 36.52 -18.76 34.58
CA THR A 648 37.68 -18.50 35.45
C THR A 648 38.98 -18.90 34.77
N MET A 649 40.11 -18.54 35.37
CA MET A 649 41.42 -18.87 34.91
C MET A 649 42.11 -19.90 35.83
N MET A 650 43.00 -20.74 35.28
CA MET A 650 43.76 -21.72 36.02
C MET A 650 45.15 -21.93 35.40
N GLY A 651 46.15 -22.17 36.23
CA GLY A 651 47.53 -22.48 35.80
C GLY A 651 48.60 -21.91 36.76
N ASP A 652 49.83 -22.28 36.52
CA ASP A 652 51.01 -21.78 37.34
C ASP A 652 51.18 -20.26 37.18
N THR A 653 50.84 -19.73 35.98
CA THR A 653 50.82 -18.28 35.71
C THR A 653 49.93 -17.54 36.66
N VAL A 654 48.74 -18.09 36.98
CA VAL A 654 47.74 -17.53 37.90
C VAL A 654 48.28 -17.55 39.34
N ASN A 655 48.87 -18.68 39.73
CA ASN A 655 49.48 -18.83 41.05
C ASN A 655 50.65 -17.86 41.29
N LEU A 656 51.40 -17.58 40.23
CA LEU A 656 52.56 -16.64 40.33
C LEU A 656 52.03 -15.19 40.52
N ALA A 657 50.93 -14.78 39.79
CA ALA A 657 50.34 -13.46 40.00
C ALA A 657 49.84 -13.26 41.44
N ALA A 658 49.19 -14.27 42.03
CA ALA A 658 48.79 -14.26 43.45
C ALA A 658 49.99 -14.18 44.43
N ARG A 659 51.08 -14.89 44.12
CA ARG A 659 52.28 -14.82 44.93
C ARG A 659 53.01 -13.47 44.84
N LEU A 660 52.97 -12.82 43.68
CA LEU A 660 53.48 -11.46 43.46
C LEU A 660 52.70 -10.46 44.33
N GLU A 661 51.38 -10.52 44.33
CA GLU A 661 50.60 -9.71 45.25
C GLU A 661 51.04 -9.92 46.73
N ALA A 662 51.04 -11.15 47.16
CA ALA A 662 51.41 -11.47 48.56
C ALA A 662 52.85 -11.06 48.97
N SER A 663 53.82 -11.21 48.07
CA SER A 663 55.19 -10.84 48.29
C SER A 663 55.48 -9.34 48.29
N ALA A 664 54.66 -8.56 47.65
CA ALA A 664 54.69 -7.08 47.58
C ALA A 664 54.75 -6.46 49.00
N LYS A 665 54.14 -7.10 50.00
CA LYS A 665 54.21 -6.71 51.41
C LYS A 665 55.67 -6.70 51.96
N GLN A 666 56.48 -7.63 51.54
CA GLN A 666 57.90 -7.76 52.09
C GLN A 666 58.77 -6.67 51.53
N TYR A 667 58.51 -6.23 50.29
CA TYR A 667 59.28 -5.17 49.64
C TYR A 667 58.70 -3.76 49.89
N GLY A 668 57.54 -3.67 50.57
CA GLY A 668 56.86 -2.37 50.82
C GLY A 668 56.39 -1.67 49.56
N ILE A 669 55.93 -2.42 48.56
CA ILE A 669 55.49 -1.93 47.26
C ILE A 669 54.05 -2.30 47.05
N TYR A 670 53.34 -1.61 46.11
CA TYR A 670 51.92 -1.74 45.86
C TYR A 670 51.58 -2.41 44.52
N ILE A 671 52.51 -2.36 43.55
CA ILE A 671 52.36 -3.05 42.28
C ILE A 671 53.60 -3.90 42.02
N GLN A 672 53.41 -5.18 41.78
CA GLN A 672 54.46 -6.10 41.44
C GLN A 672 54.17 -6.94 40.23
N VAL A 673 55.06 -7.00 39.25
CA VAL A 673 54.82 -7.72 37.98
C VAL A 673 55.90 -8.77 37.78
N ALA A 674 55.60 -9.82 37.04
CA ALA A 674 56.59 -10.82 36.63
C ALA A 674 57.40 -10.34 35.41
N GLU A 675 58.48 -11.03 35.13
CA GLU A 675 59.40 -10.72 34.04
C GLU A 675 58.71 -10.70 32.66
N GLU A 676 57.84 -11.65 32.41
CA GLU A 676 57.08 -11.70 31.13
C GLU A 676 56.24 -10.46 30.92
N THR A 677 55.52 -10.01 31.94
CA THR A 677 54.73 -8.77 31.88
C THR A 677 55.65 -7.54 31.70
N TYR A 678 56.76 -7.49 32.39
CA TYR A 678 57.73 -6.42 32.22
C TYR A 678 58.29 -6.38 30.81
N ASN A 679 58.69 -7.50 30.22
CA ASN A 679 59.24 -7.57 28.88
C ASN A 679 58.27 -7.04 27.82
N ALA A 680 56.99 -7.30 27.99
CA ALA A 680 55.95 -6.81 27.10
C ALA A 680 55.73 -5.29 27.22
N CYS A 681 55.98 -4.69 28.38
CA CYS A 681 55.63 -3.30 28.68
C CYS A 681 56.83 -2.40 29.04
N LYS A 682 58.08 -2.90 28.92
CA LYS A 682 59.26 -2.22 29.41
C LYS A 682 59.46 -0.77 28.99
N ASP A 683 59.00 -0.41 27.79
CA ASP A 683 59.17 0.93 27.23
C ASP A 683 57.95 1.85 27.54
N LYS A 684 56.92 1.34 28.24
CA LYS A 684 55.65 2.04 28.46
C LYS A 684 55.48 2.58 29.88
N PHE A 685 56.29 2.06 30.85
CA PHE A 685 56.24 2.43 32.26
C PHE A 685 57.64 2.60 32.81
N ILE A 686 57.76 3.25 33.98
CA ILE A 686 59.00 3.35 34.73
C ILE A 686 59.06 2.18 35.69
N TRP A 687 60.16 1.43 35.64
CA TRP A 687 60.31 0.20 36.36
C TRP A 687 61.49 0.24 37.36
N ARG A 688 61.32 -0.52 38.42
CA ARG A 688 62.35 -0.74 39.40
C ARG A 688 62.59 -2.24 39.65
N ASP A 689 63.77 -2.72 39.44
CA ASP A 689 64.15 -4.13 39.72
C ASP A 689 64.06 -4.47 41.19
N LEU A 690 63.50 -5.62 41.49
CA LEU A 690 63.47 -6.23 42.82
C LEU A 690 64.23 -7.53 42.83
N ASP A 691 64.39 -8.17 44.03
CA ASP A 691 65.09 -9.43 44.20
C ASP A 691 64.39 -10.58 43.46
N LEU A 692 65.16 -11.52 42.95
CA LEU A 692 64.79 -12.57 42.03
C LEU A 692 64.25 -13.85 42.68
N SER A 693 64.21 -13.96 44.01
CA SER A 693 63.94 -15.24 44.69
C SER A 693 62.61 -15.24 45.48
N LEU A 694 61.51 -15.46 44.82
CA LEU A 694 60.22 -15.76 45.48
C LEU A 694 60.19 -17.10 46.22
N ILE A 695 61.14 -17.99 45.97
CA ILE A 695 61.24 -19.34 46.57
C ILE A 695 61.60 -19.30 48.05
N HIS A 696 62.40 -18.33 48.47
CA HIS A 696 62.83 -18.23 49.88
C HIS A 696 61.74 -17.67 50.81
N ILE A 697 60.62 -17.23 50.27
CA ILE A 697 59.55 -16.49 50.98
C ILE A 697 58.37 -17.38 51.39
N SER A 698 58.04 -18.47 50.67
CA SER A 698 56.78 -19.19 50.90
C SER A 698 56.87 -20.70 51.16
N GLU A 699 57.92 -21.43 50.77
CA GLU A 699 58.06 -22.87 51.10
C GLU A 699 59.55 -23.33 51.16
N PRO A 700 59.99 -23.95 52.24
CA PRO A 700 61.42 -24.35 52.44
C PRO A 700 61.83 -25.71 51.84
N THR A 701 61.01 -26.33 50.94
CA THR A 701 61.24 -27.76 50.64
C THR A 701 61.32 -28.20 49.17
N ARG A 702 61.49 -27.33 48.17
CA ARG A 702 61.83 -27.76 46.77
C ARG A 702 62.70 -26.75 46.04
N PRO A 703 63.87 -27.13 45.50
CA PRO A 703 64.67 -26.26 44.68
C PRO A 703 64.27 -26.37 43.23
N GLU A 704 63.33 -25.59 42.82
CA GLU A 704 63.04 -25.31 41.37
C GLU A 704 63.36 -23.84 41.15
N ARG A 705 64.27 -23.52 40.25
CA ARG A 705 64.57 -22.15 39.83
C ARG A 705 63.36 -21.59 39.12
N ILE A 706 62.65 -20.73 39.77
CA ILE A 706 61.66 -19.84 39.10
C ILE A 706 62.43 -18.53 38.89
N GLY A 707 62.88 -18.33 37.65
CA GLY A 707 63.34 -17.02 37.20
C GLY A 707 62.17 -16.05 37.09
N GLY A 708 62.07 -15.11 38.02
CA GLY A 708 61.10 -14.06 37.96
C GLY A 708 61.64 -12.82 38.65
N ALA A 709 62.07 -11.83 37.91
CA ALA A 709 62.41 -10.53 38.45
C ALA A 709 61.06 -9.80 38.83
N GLY A 710 60.94 -9.52 40.13
CA GLY A 710 59.86 -8.58 40.56
C GLY A 710 60.25 -7.16 40.16
N VAL A 711 59.34 -6.46 39.49
CA VAL A 711 59.55 -5.07 39.02
C VAL A 711 58.45 -4.18 39.58
N TRP A 712 58.78 -3.02 40.05
CA TRP A 712 57.87 -2.05 40.58
C TRP A 712 57.55 -0.98 39.53
N VAL A 713 56.32 -0.48 39.53
CA VAL A 713 55.81 0.58 38.58
C VAL A 713 55.63 1.85 39.39
N GLU A 714 56.22 2.94 38.98
CA GLU A 714 55.91 4.31 39.42
C GLU A 714 54.90 4.97 38.51
#